data_de9a953060e3035054f81b26f25a5bbc
#
_entry.id   de9a953060e3035054f81b26f25a5bbc
#
_cell.length_a   1.000
_cell.length_b   1.000
_cell.length_c   1.000
_cell.angle_alpha   90.00
_cell.angle_beta   90.00
_cell.angle_gamma   90.00
#
_symmetry.space_group_name_H-M   'P 1'
#
loop_
_entity.id
_entity.type
_entity.pdbx_description
1 polymer ?
#
loop_
_entity_poly.entity_id
_entity_poly.type
_entity_poly.pdbx_seq_one_letter_code
_entity_poly.pdbx_strand_id
1 'polypeptide(L)'
;MSSRIHLTGYLCLALLPATLAAEEVNLVEKGKELFQVWGCAECHATTRDDNSIKTGPSLFNLFQKVPREREALDAAGKKITAKADRDYFIRSVREPATELAITESGPTKGTAYPAIMPLFPAELVPDPELEMIWHYLQHAAEDGKNGPAVVMGQVAPKPLAKSSLENRAEVVVGKRPRVFRAPLLNASGRAIHVGLPNGMNYSFDPRQLSLRGLWSGGFIDLEKEQKGRSQPGSDRGLGAREILNPSPALVPLTAAGVAVDFEFKEPDVNDDEAAIKHLWKGGDFLKELAGIDAEFTGYDLSETGEPAFHFRVGKNALTQRISFTPEGLLVIEISGALKTPQTFQLREGGWSDVRVEGGELSGNRWTLPAGEQASHRLFAKIGSALVARAPVAVEENLAAQPLTVAAATADLPPGYQIETWQAPLDTFGRPQLFEPTALAVAKDGTIVVGTRTAGIWRLKDRTWQLFAEGTYECLGLHIEDDAGDVIVIAQKPELTRIRDNDRDGRADTFQTVCDDFGFHANYHEYTHGPVRDAAGNYYFALNLCHSQNDRASYRAGGNFMGSMGGFRGWACRVTPEGKFEPFASGLRSPAGMGIDPAGRLLFIDNQGEYVGTSKLAYLTKDHFYGHPSGLVSLPGMKPDSPEIAFDKWQPSTHPLAIWLPQSRLANSPGNPAWDLTGGKFGPFSGQIFVGDQTLSTLLRAVPERIGEVDQGTLLPFASKLASGVMRPAFLPDGSLLLGQTGRGWQSKGGNEASLQRIWWDGKTTPAEIHSVTTGKTGFTVLLTRALGADVSEADLLAKLQLESWTYSSSVQYGSRENEKRKDPIAGVKLAADRRSIQLEIPAFEDPATIVGRLHHLRISEANRLFGDAPARELLEAYQTVWSVPE
;
A
#
# COMPACT_ATOMS: atom_id res chain seq x y z
N MET A 1 -19.56 28.35 -72.14
CA MET A 1 -19.51 29.75 -71.77
C MET A 1 -19.82 29.90 -70.31
N SER A 2 -18.86 30.41 -69.63
CA SER A 2 -18.99 31.17 -68.39
C SER A 2 -19.44 30.45 -67.08
N SER A 3 -18.54 30.45 -66.15
CA SER A 3 -18.69 30.51 -64.70
C SER A 3 -19.05 29.22 -63.98
N ARG A 4 -18.04 28.40 -63.76
CA ARG A 4 -17.92 27.49 -62.59
C ARG A 4 -16.44 27.36 -62.14
N ILE A 5 -15.89 28.40 -61.61
CA ILE A 5 -14.64 28.36 -60.81
C ILE A 5 -14.76 29.54 -59.87
N HIS A 6 -15.21 29.32 -58.61
CA HIS A 6 -14.96 30.15 -57.45
C HIS A 6 -15.87 29.76 -56.30
N LEU A 7 -15.84 28.45 -55.87
CA LEU A 7 -16.46 28.08 -54.57
C LEU A 7 -15.69 26.99 -53.84
N THR A 8 -14.53 26.55 -54.34
CA THR A 8 -13.75 25.46 -53.67
C THR A 8 -12.54 25.95 -52.90
N GLY A 9 -12.24 27.24 -53.00
CA GLY A 9 -11.04 27.81 -52.33
C GLY A 9 -11.28 28.34 -50.89
N TYR A 10 -12.54 28.60 -50.52
CA TYR A 10 -12.86 29.16 -49.20
C TYR A 10 -13.23 28.12 -48.13
N LEU A 11 -13.52 26.90 -48.57
CA LEU A 11 -13.86 25.82 -47.59
C LEU A 11 -12.65 25.11 -46.97
N CYS A 12 -11.49 25.17 -47.66
CA CYS A 12 -10.26 24.57 -47.12
C CYS A 12 -9.50 25.45 -46.10
N LEU A 13 -9.70 26.78 -46.14
CA LEU A 13 -8.99 27.69 -45.20
C LEU A 13 -9.75 27.85 -43.86
N ALA A 14 -11.05 27.48 -43.78
CA ALA A 14 -11.81 27.55 -42.55
C ALA A 14 -11.78 26.24 -41.74
N LEU A 15 -11.32 25.14 -42.34
CA LEU A 15 -11.22 23.83 -41.65
C LEU A 15 -9.80 23.62 -41.04
N LEU A 16 -8.76 24.27 -41.56
CA LEU A 16 -7.42 24.12 -41.03
C LEU A 16 -7.26 24.63 -39.57
N PRO A 17 -7.78 25.79 -39.17
CA PRO A 17 -7.62 26.21 -37.76
C PRO A 17 -8.50 25.40 -36.79
N ALA A 18 -9.63 24.87 -37.24
CA ALA A 18 -10.51 24.05 -36.38
C ALA A 18 -9.94 22.63 -36.17
N THR A 19 -9.32 22.05 -37.19
CA THR A 19 -8.66 20.72 -37.03
C THR A 19 -7.39 20.81 -36.26
N LEU A 20 -6.56 21.84 -36.41
CA LEU A 20 -5.37 22.10 -35.63
C LEU A 20 -5.73 22.39 -34.16
N ALA A 21 -6.76 23.18 -33.88
CA ALA A 21 -7.24 23.46 -32.54
C ALA A 21 -7.86 22.23 -31.88
N ALA A 22 -8.58 21.40 -32.63
CA ALA A 22 -9.15 20.15 -32.13
C ALA A 22 -8.04 19.10 -31.86
N GLU A 23 -6.99 19.07 -32.67
CA GLU A 23 -5.84 18.19 -32.46
C GLU A 23 -5.00 18.63 -31.25
N GLU A 24 -4.80 19.93 -31.07
CA GLU A 24 -4.11 20.51 -29.90
C GLU A 24 -4.89 20.28 -28.61
N VAL A 25 -6.22 20.42 -28.62
CA VAL A 25 -7.10 20.10 -27.48
C VAL A 25 -7.01 18.61 -27.11
N ASN A 26 -6.95 17.73 -28.11
CA ASN A 26 -6.81 16.30 -27.86
C ASN A 26 -5.44 15.97 -27.25
N LEU A 27 -4.36 16.61 -27.67
CA LEU A 27 -3.02 16.46 -27.10
C LEU A 27 -2.95 16.94 -25.64
N VAL A 28 -3.63 18.01 -25.29
CA VAL A 28 -3.70 18.55 -23.93
C VAL A 28 -4.45 17.60 -23.01
N GLU A 29 -5.61 17.10 -23.43
CA GLU A 29 -6.37 16.13 -22.64
C GLU A 29 -5.60 14.81 -22.46
N LYS A 30 -5.01 14.31 -23.55
CA LYS A 30 -4.19 13.11 -23.47
C LYS A 30 -2.95 13.30 -22.61
N GLY A 31 -2.32 14.46 -22.69
CA GLY A 31 -1.20 14.84 -21.82
C GLY A 31 -1.58 14.91 -20.35
N LYS A 32 -2.80 15.39 -20.03
CA LYS A 32 -3.35 15.39 -18.68
C LYS A 32 -3.58 13.98 -18.16
N GLU A 33 -4.14 13.10 -18.97
CA GLU A 33 -4.30 11.68 -18.65
C GLU A 33 -2.93 11.03 -18.39
N LEU A 34 -1.96 11.22 -19.28
CA LEU A 34 -0.61 10.67 -19.14
C LEU A 34 0.14 11.22 -17.92
N PHE A 35 -0.03 12.50 -17.59
CA PHE A 35 0.51 13.11 -16.37
C PHE A 35 0.00 12.42 -15.10
N GLN A 36 -1.24 11.95 -15.12
CA GLN A 36 -1.82 11.14 -14.05
C GLN A 36 -1.31 9.69 -14.11
N VAL A 37 -1.38 9.05 -15.28
CA VAL A 37 -0.95 7.66 -15.50
C VAL A 37 0.49 7.42 -15.09
N TRP A 38 1.39 8.36 -15.37
CA TRP A 38 2.79 8.27 -14.98
C TRP A 38 3.08 8.70 -13.54
N GLY A 39 2.03 9.04 -12.76
CA GLY A 39 2.16 9.42 -11.36
C GLY A 39 2.75 10.81 -11.11
N CYS A 40 2.93 11.62 -12.15
CA CYS A 40 3.46 12.98 -12.01
C CYS A 40 2.59 13.85 -11.09
N ALA A 41 1.27 13.67 -11.16
CA ALA A 41 0.28 14.38 -10.35
C ALA A 41 0.42 14.12 -8.85
N GLU A 42 1.04 13.01 -8.45
CA GLU A 42 1.23 12.67 -7.05
C GLU A 42 2.24 13.61 -6.37
N CYS A 43 3.25 14.02 -7.13
CA CYS A 43 4.34 14.85 -6.63
C CYS A 43 4.22 16.32 -7.03
N HIS A 44 3.47 16.63 -8.08
CA HIS A 44 3.40 17.97 -8.66
C HIS A 44 1.97 18.50 -8.76
N ALA A 45 1.76 19.72 -8.26
CA ALA A 45 0.53 20.47 -8.49
C ALA A 45 0.55 21.15 -9.86
N THR A 46 -0.56 21.11 -10.58
CA THR A 46 -0.73 21.77 -11.88
C THR A 46 -1.82 22.84 -11.88
N THR A 47 -2.54 22.99 -10.78
CA THR A 47 -3.57 24.01 -10.61
C THR A 47 -3.22 24.94 -9.45
N ARG A 48 -3.77 26.17 -9.48
CA ARG A 48 -3.54 27.16 -8.41
C ARG A 48 -4.20 26.76 -7.09
N ASP A 49 -5.29 26.02 -7.19
CA ASP A 49 -6.14 25.67 -6.04
C ASP A 49 -5.80 24.30 -5.46
N ASP A 50 -4.75 23.65 -5.99
CA ASP A 50 -4.23 22.42 -5.38
C ASP A 50 -3.43 22.78 -4.12
N ASN A 51 -4.14 22.81 -2.99
CA ASN A 51 -3.57 23.04 -1.65
C ASN A 51 -2.98 21.77 -1.03
N SER A 52 -2.91 20.66 -1.77
CA SER A 52 -2.26 19.46 -1.30
C SER A 52 -0.75 19.68 -1.17
N ILE A 53 -0.18 19.18 -0.09
CA ILE A 53 1.29 19.22 0.09
C ILE A 53 1.90 18.22 -0.88
N LYS A 54 2.57 18.72 -1.90
CA LYS A 54 3.26 17.93 -2.91
C LYS A 54 4.74 17.84 -2.62
N THR A 55 5.35 16.71 -2.97
CA THR A 55 6.77 16.44 -2.76
C THR A 55 7.67 17.16 -3.75
N GLY A 56 7.16 17.43 -4.92
CA GLY A 56 7.84 18.17 -5.97
C GLY A 56 7.36 19.63 -6.07
N PRO A 57 8.08 20.47 -6.82
CA PRO A 57 7.65 21.83 -7.06
C PRO A 57 6.30 21.88 -7.78
N SER A 58 5.52 22.93 -7.47
CA SER A 58 4.33 23.21 -8.27
C SER A 58 4.72 23.51 -9.71
N LEU A 59 4.06 22.86 -10.65
CA LEU A 59 4.21 23.10 -12.09
C LEU A 59 3.19 24.10 -12.64
N PHE A 60 2.27 24.57 -11.75
CA PHE A 60 1.32 25.62 -12.12
C PHE A 60 2.05 26.88 -12.55
N ASN A 61 1.76 27.38 -13.73
CA ASN A 61 2.41 28.55 -14.32
C ASN A 61 3.93 28.46 -14.48
N LEU A 62 4.51 27.26 -14.38
CA LEU A 62 5.97 27.10 -14.55
C LEU A 62 6.36 27.07 -16.03
N PHE A 63 5.68 26.26 -16.83
CA PHE A 63 5.98 26.07 -18.24
C PHE A 63 5.05 26.91 -19.12
N GLN A 64 5.41 28.16 -19.31
CA GLN A 64 4.64 29.12 -20.14
C GLN A 64 5.22 29.23 -21.53
N LYS A 65 4.45 29.84 -22.48
CA LYS A 65 4.95 30.18 -23.83
C LYS A 65 6.20 31.04 -23.80
N VAL A 66 6.34 31.88 -22.76
CA VAL A 66 7.60 32.57 -22.44
C VAL A 66 8.18 31.87 -21.21
N PRO A 67 9.31 31.17 -21.37
CA PRO A 67 9.90 30.41 -20.27
C PRO A 67 10.27 31.31 -19.09
N ARG A 68 9.86 30.84 -17.89
CA ARG A 68 10.17 31.51 -16.62
C ARG A 68 11.54 31.06 -16.11
N GLU A 69 12.31 31.98 -15.53
CA GLU A 69 13.53 31.66 -14.81
C GLU A 69 13.21 31.25 -13.37
N ARG A 70 13.96 30.28 -12.84
CA ARG A 70 13.89 29.85 -11.45
C ARG A 70 15.25 29.50 -10.89
N GLU A 71 15.42 29.64 -9.57
CA GLU A 71 16.61 29.17 -8.88
C GLU A 71 16.61 27.64 -8.78
N ALA A 72 17.77 27.03 -8.98
CA ALA A 72 18.02 25.60 -8.83
C ALA A 72 19.43 25.35 -8.28
N LEU A 73 19.70 24.12 -7.87
CA LEU A 73 21.06 23.64 -7.62
C LEU A 73 21.47 22.70 -8.75
N ASP A 74 22.67 22.84 -9.25
CA ASP A 74 23.24 21.88 -10.18
C ASP A 74 23.70 20.59 -9.46
N ALA A 75 24.16 19.59 -10.20
CA ALA A 75 24.63 18.32 -9.66
C ALA A 75 25.81 18.45 -8.65
N ALA A 76 26.49 19.56 -8.62
CA ALA A 76 27.57 19.88 -7.67
C ALA A 76 27.04 20.66 -6.45
N GLY A 77 25.74 20.92 -6.35
CA GLY A 77 25.12 21.68 -5.28
C GLY A 77 25.29 23.19 -5.38
N LYS A 78 25.75 23.69 -6.54
CA LYS A 78 25.93 25.14 -6.77
C LYS A 78 24.62 25.75 -7.25
N LYS A 79 24.28 26.92 -6.73
CA LYS A 79 23.12 27.69 -7.19
C LYS A 79 23.28 28.13 -8.64
N ILE A 80 22.28 27.87 -9.44
CA ILE A 80 22.14 28.27 -10.83
C ILE A 80 20.76 28.88 -11.06
N THR A 81 20.62 29.60 -12.16
CA THR A 81 19.34 30.05 -12.69
C THR A 81 18.97 29.16 -13.87
N ALA A 82 17.95 28.33 -13.70
CA ALA A 82 17.43 27.46 -14.74
C ALA A 82 16.26 28.13 -15.46
N LYS A 83 16.18 27.94 -16.76
CA LYS A 83 15.09 28.44 -17.59
C LYS A 83 14.07 27.30 -17.75
N ALA A 84 12.83 27.51 -17.31
CA ALA A 84 11.77 26.54 -17.37
C ALA A 84 11.17 26.40 -18.79
N ASP A 85 12.02 25.95 -19.70
CA ASP A 85 11.65 25.66 -21.09
C ASP A 85 11.46 24.14 -21.31
N ARG A 86 11.20 23.76 -22.56
CA ARG A 86 11.00 22.36 -22.93
C ARG A 86 12.22 21.49 -22.61
N ASP A 87 13.42 22.03 -22.87
CA ASP A 87 14.66 21.27 -22.62
C ASP A 87 14.88 21.04 -21.10
N TYR A 88 14.55 22.03 -20.27
CA TYR A 88 14.55 21.88 -18.81
C TYR A 88 13.52 20.83 -18.37
N PHE A 89 12.31 20.85 -18.93
CA PHE A 89 11.30 19.85 -18.64
C PHE A 89 11.77 18.44 -18.97
N ILE A 90 12.33 18.22 -20.16
CA ILE A 90 12.85 16.92 -20.59
C ILE A 90 13.98 16.46 -19.66
N ARG A 91 14.96 17.34 -19.36
CA ARG A 91 16.04 16.99 -18.41
C ARG A 91 15.51 16.66 -17.03
N SER A 92 14.55 17.43 -16.51
CA SER A 92 13.96 17.18 -15.19
C SER A 92 13.27 15.82 -15.10
N VAL A 93 12.73 15.30 -16.22
CA VAL A 93 12.11 13.97 -16.28
C VAL A 93 13.13 12.86 -16.51
N ARG A 94 14.09 13.10 -17.43
CA ARG A 94 15.10 12.11 -17.82
C ARG A 94 16.25 11.97 -16.82
N GLU A 95 16.62 13.10 -16.18
CA GLU A 95 17.77 13.21 -15.29
C GLU A 95 17.46 14.09 -14.07
N PRO A 96 16.46 13.71 -13.25
CA PRO A 96 15.87 14.59 -12.22
C PRO A 96 16.85 15.05 -11.13
N ALA A 97 17.99 14.39 -10.97
CA ALA A 97 19.00 14.76 -9.98
C ALA A 97 20.04 15.78 -10.49
N THR A 98 19.99 16.17 -11.76
CA THR A 98 20.97 17.10 -12.33
C THR A 98 20.69 18.56 -12.01
N GLU A 99 19.42 18.91 -11.86
CA GLU A 99 18.98 20.27 -11.52
C GLU A 99 17.85 20.21 -10.48
N LEU A 100 18.16 20.57 -9.22
CA LEU A 100 17.18 20.54 -8.14
C LEU A 100 16.58 21.93 -7.93
N ALA A 101 15.29 22.06 -8.18
CA ALA A 101 14.57 23.32 -7.96
C ALA A 101 14.67 23.80 -6.51
N ILE A 102 14.77 25.13 -6.32
CA ILE A 102 14.73 25.76 -5.00
C ILE A 102 13.31 26.22 -4.71
N THR A 103 12.87 26.00 -3.46
CA THR A 103 11.54 26.38 -2.99
C THR A 103 11.39 27.90 -3.02
N GLU A 104 10.38 28.40 -3.74
CA GLU A 104 10.18 29.83 -3.95
C GLU A 104 9.33 30.52 -2.85
N SER A 105 8.56 29.74 -2.08
CA SER A 105 7.65 30.25 -1.05
C SER A 105 7.47 29.28 0.11
N GLY A 106 6.86 29.74 1.17
CA GLY A 106 6.56 28.91 2.34
C GLY A 106 7.73 28.78 3.34
N PRO A 107 7.60 27.92 4.34
CA PRO A 107 8.58 27.77 5.44
C PRO A 107 9.96 27.30 4.98
N THR A 108 10.01 26.59 3.86
CA THR A 108 11.25 26.04 3.25
C THR A 108 11.82 26.90 2.13
N LYS A 109 11.38 28.15 2.03
CA LYS A 109 11.88 29.06 1.00
C LYS A 109 13.41 29.16 1.01
N GLY A 110 14.00 29.00 -0.15
CA GLY A 110 15.46 29.03 -0.34
C GLY A 110 16.16 27.69 -0.13
N THR A 111 15.43 26.62 0.22
CA THR A 111 15.99 25.27 0.28
C THR A 111 15.68 24.52 -1.04
N ALA A 112 16.57 23.63 -1.45
CA ALA A 112 16.34 22.79 -2.60
C ALA A 112 15.24 21.74 -2.32
N TYR A 113 14.44 21.44 -3.35
CA TYR A 113 13.58 20.25 -3.29
C TYR A 113 14.45 18.99 -3.20
N PRO A 114 14.01 17.98 -2.46
CA PRO A 114 14.74 16.73 -2.39
C PRO A 114 14.82 16.04 -3.76
N ALA A 115 15.93 15.36 -4.04
CA ALA A 115 16.14 14.61 -5.28
C ALA A 115 15.41 13.27 -5.26
N ILE A 116 14.08 13.30 -5.21
CA ILE A 116 13.20 12.13 -5.04
C ILE A 116 12.38 11.80 -6.28
N MET A 117 12.46 12.62 -7.31
CA MET A 117 11.75 12.33 -8.57
C MET A 117 12.35 11.06 -9.20
N PRO A 118 11.53 10.03 -9.51
CA PRO A 118 12.03 8.83 -10.17
C PRO A 118 12.61 9.16 -11.54
N LEU A 119 13.55 8.33 -11.98
CA LEU A 119 14.04 8.36 -13.37
C LEU A 119 12.94 7.81 -14.30
N PHE A 120 12.64 8.57 -15.35
CA PHE A 120 11.74 8.14 -16.43
C PHE A 120 12.52 8.07 -17.74
N PRO A 121 13.24 6.98 -18.04
CA PRO A 121 13.96 6.82 -19.31
C PRO A 121 12.98 6.69 -20.47
N ALA A 122 13.48 6.85 -21.71
CA ALA A 122 12.64 6.85 -22.92
C ALA A 122 11.93 5.51 -23.15
N GLU A 123 12.50 4.42 -22.65
CA GLU A 123 11.90 3.09 -22.71
C GLU A 123 10.67 2.97 -21.79
N LEU A 124 10.63 3.75 -20.70
CA LEU A 124 9.51 3.77 -19.76
C LEU A 124 8.44 4.77 -20.16
N VAL A 125 8.84 6.04 -20.39
CA VAL A 125 7.96 7.10 -20.89
C VAL A 125 8.43 7.47 -22.29
N PRO A 126 7.81 6.97 -23.36
CA PRO A 126 8.20 7.29 -24.72
C PRO A 126 8.17 8.80 -25.00
N ASP A 127 9.09 9.28 -25.85
CA ASP A 127 9.16 10.72 -26.20
C ASP A 127 7.82 11.30 -26.71
N PRO A 128 7.00 10.60 -27.49
CA PRO A 128 5.68 11.11 -27.88
C PRO A 128 4.74 11.33 -26.68
N GLU A 129 4.78 10.47 -25.65
CA GLU A 129 3.95 10.63 -24.44
C GLU A 129 4.47 11.79 -23.59
N LEU A 130 5.79 11.95 -23.49
CA LEU A 130 6.41 13.09 -22.81
C LEU A 130 6.07 14.41 -23.49
N GLU A 131 5.98 14.43 -24.81
CA GLU A 131 5.56 15.60 -25.57
C GLU A 131 4.09 15.97 -25.30
N MET A 132 3.20 14.99 -25.20
CA MET A 132 1.79 15.24 -24.82
C MET A 132 1.69 15.81 -23.40
N ILE A 133 2.50 15.31 -22.46
CA ILE A 133 2.58 15.86 -21.09
C ILE A 133 3.09 17.31 -21.15
N TRP A 134 4.08 17.60 -21.98
CA TRP A 134 4.57 18.97 -22.17
C TRP A 134 3.46 19.91 -22.66
N HIS A 135 2.68 19.51 -23.67
CA HIS A 135 1.53 20.28 -24.16
C HIS A 135 0.52 20.55 -23.06
N TYR A 136 0.19 19.53 -22.24
CA TYR A 136 -0.69 19.72 -21.09
C TYR A 136 -0.13 20.77 -20.11
N LEU A 137 1.15 20.67 -19.75
CA LEU A 137 1.75 21.58 -18.76
C LEU A 137 1.82 23.03 -19.27
N GLN A 138 1.95 23.25 -20.56
CA GLN A 138 1.84 24.60 -21.15
C GLN A 138 0.44 25.20 -21.01
N HIS A 139 -0.61 24.38 -20.97
CA HIS A 139 -2.01 24.79 -20.83
C HIS A 139 -2.50 24.74 -19.38
N ALA A 140 -1.78 24.12 -18.48
CA ALA A 140 -2.14 24.03 -17.06
C ALA A 140 -2.36 25.39 -16.38
N ALA A 141 -1.84 26.47 -16.97
CA ALA A 141 -2.05 27.85 -16.51
C ALA A 141 -3.40 28.47 -16.95
N GLU A 142 -4.07 27.90 -17.93
CA GLU A 142 -5.28 28.49 -18.52
C GLU A 142 -6.53 28.08 -17.75
N ASP A 143 -6.56 26.92 -17.12
CA ASP A 143 -7.68 26.42 -16.31
C ASP A 143 -7.97 27.26 -15.04
N GLY A 144 -7.04 28.13 -14.62
CA GLY A 144 -7.15 28.93 -13.38
C GLY A 144 -7.55 30.39 -13.56
N LYS A 145 -7.81 30.88 -14.77
CA LYS A 145 -8.04 32.32 -15.00
C LYS A 145 -9.43 32.87 -14.63
N ASN A 146 -10.40 32.01 -14.31
CA ASN A 146 -11.80 32.41 -14.08
C ASN A 146 -12.41 32.04 -12.73
N GLY A 147 -11.59 31.69 -11.72
CA GLY A 147 -12.09 31.45 -10.36
C GLY A 147 -11.90 32.68 -9.44
N PRO A 148 -12.89 33.08 -8.63
CA PRO A 148 -12.71 34.14 -7.65
C PRO A 148 -11.66 33.73 -6.60
N ALA A 149 -10.84 34.70 -6.18
CA ALA A 149 -9.88 34.51 -5.10
C ALA A 149 -10.60 34.05 -3.82
N VAL A 150 -10.31 32.83 -3.39
CA VAL A 150 -10.83 32.35 -2.11
C VAL A 150 -9.97 32.96 -1.00
N VAL A 151 -10.56 33.91 -0.30
CA VAL A 151 -10.05 34.40 0.97
C VAL A 151 -10.13 33.23 1.96
N MET A 152 -9.03 32.93 2.65
CA MET A 152 -9.00 32.00 3.76
C MET A 152 -9.99 32.44 4.84
N GLY A 153 -11.18 31.92 4.81
CA GLY A 153 -12.23 32.15 5.78
C GLY A 153 -13.30 31.10 5.59
N GLN A 154 -13.40 30.24 6.59
CA GLN A 154 -14.51 29.31 6.80
C GLN A 154 -15.01 28.59 5.54
N VAL A 155 -14.56 27.37 5.33
CA VAL A 155 -15.23 26.44 4.41
C VAL A 155 -16.66 26.28 4.92
N ALA A 156 -17.61 26.91 4.23
CA ALA A 156 -19.02 26.64 4.45
C ALA A 156 -19.23 25.12 4.33
N PRO A 157 -19.96 24.48 5.24
CA PRO A 157 -20.26 23.08 5.12
C PRO A 157 -20.90 22.85 3.74
N LYS A 158 -20.34 21.96 2.97
CA LYS A 158 -20.91 21.49 1.70
C LYS A 158 -22.35 21.11 1.99
N PRO A 159 -23.34 21.63 1.27
CA PRO A 159 -24.72 21.21 1.49
C PRO A 159 -24.75 19.69 1.52
N LEU A 160 -25.44 19.11 2.48
CA LEU A 160 -25.66 17.67 2.58
C LEU A 160 -26.11 17.21 1.21
N ALA A 161 -25.21 16.59 0.46
CA ALA A 161 -25.58 15.89 -0.74
C ALA A 161 -26.73 14.97 -0.32
N LYS A 162 -27.80 14.91 -1.12
CA LYS A 162 -28.86 13.94 -0.92
C LYS A 162 -28.16 12.62 -0.65
N SER A 163 -28.45 11.96 0.47
CA SER A 163 -28.01 10.62 0.80
C SER A 163 -28.14 9.81 -0.50
N SER A 164 -27.05 9.62 -1.18
CA SER A 164 -27.22 9.08 -2.50
C SER A 164 -26.57 7.72 -2.48
N LEU A 165 -27.40 6.72 -2.60
CA LEU A 165 -26.98 5.42 -3.14
C LEU A 165 -26.16 5.58 -4.46
N GLU A 166 -26.08 6.77 -5.02
CA GLU A 166 -25.28 7.13 -6.18
C GLU A 166 -23.79 7.38 -5.82
N ASN A 167 -23.49 7.81 -4.59
CA ASN A 167 -22.10 8.00 -4.17
C ASN A 167 -21.51 6.69 -3.63
N ARG A 168 -20.72 5.99 -4.43
CA ARG A 168 -20.05 4.73 -4.04
C ARG A 168 -19.06 4.88 -2.87
N ALA A 169 -18.58 6.08 -2.60
CA ALA A 169 -17.66 6.36 -1.50
C ALA A 169 -18.37 6.54 -0.15
N GLU A 170 -19.67 6.72 -0.14
CA GLU A 170 -20.45 6.83 1.10
C GLU A 170 -20.69 5.44 1.71
N VAL A 171 -20.29 5.27 2.97
CA VAL A 171 -20.64 4.11 3.78
C VAL A 171 -22.07 4.31 4.28
N VAL A 172 -23.02 3.71 3.60
CA VAL A 172 -24.44 3.82 3.92
C VAL A 172 -24.81 2.93 5.10
N VAL A 173 -25.60 3.46 6.04
CA VAL A 173 -26.19 2.70 7.14
C VAL A 173 -27.63 2.36 6.77
N GLY A 174 -27.94 1.06 6.71
CA GLY A 174 -29.28 0.55 6.44
C GLY A 174 -30.07 0.29 7.73
N LYS A 175 -30.74 -0.87 7.77
CA LYS A 175 -31.51 -1.31 8.95
C LYS A 175 -30.64 -1.89 10.07
N ARG A 176 -29.37 -2.16 9.79
CA ARG A 176 -28.38 -2.64 10.77
C ARG A 176 -27.32 -1.61 11.04
N PRO A 177 -26.76 -1.56 12.26
CA PRO A 177 -25.54 -0.81 12.52
C PRO A 177 -24.40 -1.19 11.56
N ARG A 178 -23.56 -0.21 11.21
CA ARG A 178 -22.33 -0.43 10.44
C ARG A 178 -21.14 -0.08 11.31
N VAL A 179 -20.19 -0.99 11.36
CA VAL A 179 -18.88 -0.76 11.98
C VAL A 179 -17.87 -0.51 10.90
N PHE A 180 -17.05 0.54 11.05
CA PHE A 180 -16.06 0.91 10.07
C PHE A 180 -14.81 1.52 10.72
N ARG A 181 -13.63 1.20 10.19
CA ARG A 181 -12.37 1.79 10.62
C ARG A 181 -11.80 2.69 9.52
N ALA A 182 -11.56 3.94 9.84
CA ALA A 182 -10.98 4.93 8.95
C ALA A 182 -10.39 6.08 9.79
N PRO A 183 -9.47 6.89 9.25
CA PRO A 183 -8.94 8.07 9.94
C PRO A 183 -9.98 9.19 9.93
N LEU A 184 -10.72 9.35 10.99
CA LEU A 184 -11.68 10.45 11.17
C LEU A 184 -11.03 11.65 11.85
N LEU A 185 -11.46 12.85 11.45
CA LEU A 185 -11.04 14.08 12.09
C LEU A 185 -11.33 14.04 13.60
N ASN A 186 -10.32 14.36 14.40
CA ASN A 186 -10.36 14.37 15.87
C ASN A 186 -10.59 12.99 16.53
N ALA A 187 -10.37 11.90 15.81
CA ALA A 187 -10.30 10.57 16.37
C ALA A 187 -8.89 9.98 16.19
N SER A 188 -8.50 9.01 17.00
CA SER A 188 -7.24 8.32 16.77
C SER A 188 -7.30 7.52 15.46
N GLY A 189 -6.15 7.28 14.85
CA GLY A 189 -6.06 6.41 13.66
C GLY A 189 -6.54 4.98 13.90
N ARG A 190 -6.70 4.58 15.17
CA ARG A 190 -7.19 3.26 15.58
C ARG A 190 -8.70 3.23 15.84
N ALA A 191 -9.38 4.38 15.81
CA ALA A 191 -10.77 4.48 16.19
C ALA A 191 -11.68 3.56 15.37
N ILE A 192 -12.72 3.09 16.04
CA ILE A 192 -13.78 2.26 15.47
C ILE A 192 -15.04 3.10 15.42
N HIS A 193 -15.55 3.30 14.23
CA HIS A 193 -16.72 4.14 13.98
C HIS A 193 -17.96 3.26 13.84
N VAL A 194 -19.07 3.71 14.40
CA VAL A 194 -20.34 2.99 14.36
C VAL A 194 -21.44 3.93 13.89
N GLY A 195 -22.10 3.55 12.81
CA GLY A 195 -23.28 4.21 12.30
C GLY A 195 -24.52 3.41 12.68
N LEU A 196 -25.47 4.05 13.33
CA LEU A 196 -26.72 3.43 13.77
C LEU A 196 -27.87 3.75 12.80
N PRO A 197 -28.84 2.84 12.65
CA PRO A 197 -29.99 3.03 11.76
C PRO A 197 -30.81 4.30 12.05
N ASN A 198 -30.81 4.76 13.30
CA ASN A 198 -31.47 5.99 13.70
C ASN A 198 -30.74 7.29 13.33
N GLY A 199 -29.62 7.16 12.55
CA GLY A 199 -28.81 8.28 12.12
C GLY A 199 -27.89 8.88 13.19
N MET A 200 -27.81 8.27 14.37
CA MET A 200 -26.80 8.57 15.38
C MET A 200 -25.54 7.78 15.07
N ASN A 201 -24.39 8.42 15.15
CA ASN A 201 -23.10 7.79 14.85
C ASN A 201 -22.13 8.12 15.96
N TYR A 202 -21.16 7.23 16.20
CA TYR A 202 -20.12 7.46 17.19
C TYR A 202 -18.79 6.84 16.81
N SER A 203 -17.71 7.33 17.47
CA SER A 203 -16.37 6.77 17.41
C SER A 203 -15.96 6.23 18.77
N PHE A 204 -15.55 4.98 18.84
CA PHE A 204 -14.89 4.39 19.99
C PHE A 204 -13.39 4.36 19.76
N ASP A 205 -12.61 4.80 20.74
CA ASP A 205 -11.14 4.76 20.68
C ASP A 205 -10.60 3.59 21.48
N PRO A 206 -10.02 2.54 20.83
CA PRO A 206 -9.45 1.39 21.51
C PRO A 206 -8.30 1.73 22.46
N ARG A 207 -7.58 2.83 22.23
CA ARG A 207 -6.48 3.23 23.11
C ARG A 207 -6.93 3.86 24.41
N GLN A 208 -8.04 4.60 24.35
CA GLN A 208 -8.61 5.28 25.50
C GLN A 208 -9.73 4.47 26.14
N LEU A 209 -10.10 3.34 25.54
CA LEU A 209 -11.19 2.47 25.95
C LEU A 209 -12.49 3.25 26.17
N SER A 210 -12.76 4.21 25.27
CA SER A 210 -13.77 5.22 25.50
C SER A 210 -14.39 5.72 24.20
N LEU A 211 -15.62 6.21 24.34
CA LEU A 211 -16.31 7.01 23.33
C LEU A 211 -15.53 8.32 23.09
N ARG A 212 -15.23 8.61 21.81
CA ARG A 212 -14.41 9.76 21.41
C ARG A 212 -15.19 10.82 20.63
N GLY A 213 -16.16 10.44 19.83
CA GLY A 213 -16.88 11.35 18.96
C GLY A 213 -18.33 10.92 18.76
N LEU A 214 -19.19 11.88 18.52
CA LEU A 214 -20.60 11.68 18.20
C LEU A 214 -21.01 12.61 17.07
N TRP A 215 -21.86 12.14 16.17
CA TRP A 215 -22.51 12.97 15.16
C TRP A 215 -23.83 12.36 14.71
N SER A 216 -24.70 13.15 14.10
CA SER A 216 -25.95 12.68 13.54
C SER A 216 -26.04 12.97 12.05
N GLY A 217 -26.76 12.13 11.33
CA GLY A 217 -26.95 12.22 9.88
C GLY A 217 -26.25 11.10 9.11
N GLY A 218 -25.61 11.41 7.99
CA GLY A 218 -24.83 10.43 7.21
C GLY A 218 -23.62 9.92 8.00
N PHE A 219 -23.12 8.73 7.62
CA PHE A 219 -22.09 8.05 8.42
C PHE A 219 -20.68 8.51 8.02
N ILE A 220 -20.08 7.93 6.99
CA ILE A 220 -18.69 8.19 6.58
C ILE A 220 -18.63 8.37 5.06
N ASP A 221 -17.80 9.30 4.60
CA ASP A 221 -17.44 9.47 3.20
C ASP A 221 -15.97 9.11 2.98
N LEU A 222 -15.73 8.05 2.22
CA LEU A 222 -14.42 7.53 1.88
C LEU A 222 -13.84 8.14 0.59
N GLU A 223 -14.40 9.21 0.04
CA GLU A 223 -13.98 9.75 -1.27
C GLU A 223 -12.48 10.06 -1.30
N LYS A 224 -11.95 10.68 -0.23
CA LYS A 224 -10.52 11.01 -0.14
C LYS A 224 -9.65 9.78 0.03
N GLU A 225 -10.13 8.77 0.77
CA GLU A 225 -9.46 7.49 0.91
C GLU A 225 -9.39 6.77 -0.44
N GLN A 226 -10.47 6.74 -1.19
CA GLN A 226 -10.57 6.02 -2.46
C GLN A 226 -9.88 6.72 -3.63
N LYS A 227 -9.87 8.07 -3.66
CA LYS A 227 -9.29 8.85 -4.76
C LYS A 227 -7.81 9.19 -4.61
N GLY A 228 -7.22 8.95 -3.46
CA GLY A 228 -5.86 9.38 -3.24
C GLY A 228 -5.18 8.70 -2.08
N ARG A 229 -4.39 9.50 -1.37
CA ARG A 229 -3.63 9.11 -0.19
C ARG A 229 -4.31 9.69 1.03
N SER A 230 -5.03 8.86 1.79
CA SER A 230 -5.65 9.32 3.03
C SER A 230 -4.61 9.84 4.01
N GLN A 231 -5.00 10.88 4.72
CA GLN A 231 -4.23 11.46 5.82
C GLN A 231 -5.12 11.45 7.07
N PRO A 232 -4.55 11.59 8.27
CA PRO A 232 -5.33 11.74 9.48
C PRO A 232 -6.43 12.78 9.31
N GLY A 233 -7.66 12.40 9.61
CA GLY A 233 -8.83 13.27 9.47
C GLY A 233 -9.26 13.58 8.04
N SER A 234 -8.80 12.83 7.04
CA SER A 234 -9.21 13.01 5.65
C SER A 234 -10.65 12.57 5.41
N ASP A 235 -11.09 11.48 6.05
CA ASP A 235 -12.46 11.01 5.99
C ASP A 235 -13.32 11.69 7.04
N ARG A 236 -14.59 11.94 6.73
CA ARG A 236 -15.45 12.75 7.58
C ARG A 236 -16.82 12.13 7.74
N GLY A 237 -17.35 12.28 8.94
CA GLY A 237 -18.77 12.02 9.18
C GLY A 237 -19.62 12.96 8.34
N LEU A 238 -20.67 12.40 7.75
CA LEU A 238 -21.65 13.12 6.93
C LEU A 238 -22.81 13.59 7.83
N GLY A 239 -22.73 14.75 8.43
CA GLY A 239 -23.83 15.27 9.23
C GLY A 239 -23.39 16.34 10.23
N ALA A 240 -24.33 16.75 11.07
CA ALA A 240 -24.03 17.64 12.17
C ALA A 240 -23.08 16.95 13.14
N ARG A 241 -21.97 17.60 13.45
CA ARG A 241 -20.99 17.06 14.39
C ARG A 241 -21.19 17.71 15.74
N GLU A 242 -21.36 16.89 16.75
CA GLU A 242 -20.92 17.25 18.06
C GLU A 242 -19.80 16.28 18.41
N ILE A 243 -18.60 16.76 18.43
CA ILE A 243 -17.44 15.95 18.79
C ILE A 243 -17.17 16.21 20.25
N LEU A 244 -17.17 15.14 21.05
CA LEU A 244 -16.69 15.21 22.43
C LEU A 244 -15.18 15.41 22.46
N ASN A 245 -14.70 16.46 21.86
CA ASN A 245 -13.30 16.72 21.69
C ASN A 245 -12.87 17.91 22.59
N PRO A 246 -11.64 17.87 23.13
CA PRO A 246 -10.58 16.90 22.84
C PRO A 246 -10.55 15.67 23.76
N SER A 247 -11.47 15.53 24.65
CA SER A 247 -11.42 14.55 25.74
C SER A 247 -12.37 13.37 25.52
N PRO A 248 -11.95 12.14 25.78
CA PRO A 248 -12.82 10.96 25.74
C PRO A 248 -13.90 11.07 26.80
N ALA A 249 -15.06 10.51 26.51
CA ALA A 249 -16.28 10.72 27.28
C ALA A 249 -16.25 10.06 28.66
N LEU A 250 -15.87 8.80 28.72
CA LEU A 250 -15.87 7.99 29.94
C LEU A 250 -14.63 7.11 29.94
N VAL A 251 -13.64 7.46 30.73
CA VAL A 251 -12.32 6.83 30.76
C VAL A 251 -12.19 5.92 31.97
N PRO A 252 -11.81 4.63 31.81
CA PRO A 252 -11.50 3.80 32.93
C PRO A 252 -10.26 4.30 33.67
N LEU A 253 -10.28 4.17 35.01
CA LEU A 253 -9.10 4.43 35.85
C LEU A 253 -8.42 3.11 36.21
N THR A 254 -7.09 3.12 36.20
CA THR A 254 -6.30 2.02 36.78
C THR A 254 -6.52 1.89 38.28
N ALA A 255 -6.07 0.79 38.89
CA ALA A 255 -6.10 0.61 40.35
C ALA A 255 -5.36 1.74 41.09
N ALA A 256 -4.39 2.39 40.49
CA ALA A 256 -3.69 3.56 41.04
C ALA A 256 -4.46 4.88 40.83
N GLY A 257 -5.65 4.84 40.22
CA GLY A 257 -6.46 6.02 39.96
C GLY A 257 -5.99 6.85 38.76
N VAL A 258 -5.10 6.31 37.92
CA VAL A 258 -4.60 6.96 36.70
C VAL A 258 -5.58 6.67 35.56
N ALA A 259 -6.01 7.72 34.85
CA ALA A 259 -6.89 7.57 33.70
C ALA A 259 -6.16 6.82 32.55
N VAL A 260 -6.85 5.87 31.93
CA VAL A 260 -6.43 5.26 30.68
C VAL A 260 -6.65 6.28 29.57
N ASP A 261 -5.87 7.36 29.64
CA ASP A 261 -5.99 8.49 28.74
C ASP A 261 -4.66 8.74 28.08
N PHE A 262 -4.53 8.15 26.91
CA PHE A 262 -3.42 8.46 26.05
C PHE A 262 -3.83 9.68 25.21
N GLU A 263 -3.50 10.87 25.69
CA GLU A 263 -3.56 12.04 24.82
C GLU A 263 -2.66 11.81 23.60
N PHE A 264 -3.24 11.25 22.57
CA PHE A 264 -2.72 11.47 21.25
C PHE A 264 -3.13 12.90 20.87
N LYS A 265 -2.31 13.87 21.19
CA LYS A 265 -2.32 15.12 20.49
C LYS A 265 -1.83 14.79 19.10
N GLU A 266 -2.71 14.85 18.11
CA GLU A 266 -2.24 15.07 16.74
C GLU A 266 -1.30 16.28 16.84
N PRO A 267 -0.03 16.14 16.40
CA PRO A 267 0.88 17.26 16.47
C PRO A 267 0.23 18.41 15.74
N ASP A 268 0.07 19.53 16.44
CA ASP A 268 -0.25 20.77 15.75
C ASP A 268 0.90 20.98 14.77
N VAL A 269 0.59 20.91 13.49
CA VAL A 269 1.60 21.06 12.40
C VAL A 269 2.37 22.39 12.51
N ASN A 270 1.98 23.26 13.40
CA ASN A 270 2.60 24.54 13.68
C ASN A 270 3.47 24.56 14.96
N ASP A 271 3.50 23.51 15.78
CA ASP A 271 4.28 23.44 17.02
C ASP A 271 5.41 22.40 16.91
N ASP A 272 6.47 22.81 16.23
CA ASP A 272 7.56 21.94 15.78
C ASP A 272 8.35 21.25 16.90
N GLU A 273 8.54 21.85 18.06
CA GLU A 273 9.47 21.34 19.08
C GLU A 273 8.80 20.54 20.20
N ALA A 274 7.63 20.93 20.62
CA ALA A 274 6.90 20.23 21.67
C ALA A 274 6.23 18.95 21.14
N ALA A 275 5.71 18.98 19.92
CA ALA A 275 5.13 17.84 19.25
C ALA A 275 6.18 16.77 18.95
N ILE A 276 7.36 17.17 18.49
CA ILE A 276 8.51 16.28 18.27
C ILE A 276 8.92 15.60 19.57
N LYS A 277 9.13 16.35 20.66
CA LYS A 277 9.48 15.79 21.96
C LYS A 277 8.45 14.81 22.52
N HIS A 278 7.19 15.01 22.24
CA HIS A 278 6.11 14.14 22.73
C HIS A 278 5.98 12.86 21.92
N LEU A 279 6.22 12.90 20.61
CA LEU A 279 6.21 11.74 19.71
C LEU A 279 7.46 10.88 19.88
N TRP A 280 8.60 11.47 20.22
CA TRP A 280 9.85 10.74 20.46
C TRP A 280 9.89 10.03 21.81
N LYS A 281 9.14 10.49 22.77
CA LYS A 281 8.74 9.66 23.91
C LYS A 281 7.99 8.40 23.45
N GLY A 282 7.47 8.41 22.25
CA GLY A 282 6.75 7.33 21.64
C GLY A 282 7.56 6.12 21.16
N GLY A 283 8.90 6.15 21.11
CA GLY A 283 9.71 4.93 20.99
C GLY A 283 9.62 4.08 22.27
N ASP A 284 9.43 4.74 23.40
CA ASP A 284 8.98 4.14 24.66
C ASP A 284 7.45 4.17 24.81
N PHE A 285 6.71 4.59 23.78
CA PHE A 285 5.25 4.74 23.83
C PHE A 285 4.55 3.48 24.34
N LEU A 286 4.97 2.33 23.88
CA LEU A 286 4.46 1.03 24.33
C LEU A 286 4.99 0.65 25.72
N LYS A 287 6.11 1.21 26.17
CA LYS A 287 6.70 0.97 27.50
C LYS A 287 6.28 2.00 28.55
N GLU A 288 6.02 3.26 28.18
CA GLU A 288 5.33 4.23 29.02
C GLU A 288 3.89 3.77 29.28
N LEU A 289 3.29 3.08 28.30
CA LEU A 289 2.07 2.29 28.47
C LEU A 289 2.23 1.13 29.47
N ALA A 290 3.42 0.58 29.66
CA ALA A 290 3.67 -0.53 30.58
C ALA A 290 3.34 -0.21 32.05
N GLY A 291 3.14 1.06 32.40
CA GLY A 291 2.57 1.48 33.70
C GLY A 291 1.05 1.42 33.77
N ILE A 292 0.37 1.27 32.62
CA ILE A 292 -1.08 1.21 32.54
C ILE A 292 -1.52 -0.21 32.14
N ASP A 293 -1.94 -0.95 33.13
CA ASP A 293 -2.46 -2.32 32.95
C ASP A 293 -3.88 -2.25 32.37
N ALA A 294 -3.99 -1.88 31.10
CA ALA A 294 -5.23 -1.80 30.32
C ALA A 294 -5.01 -2.16 28.86
N GLU A 295 -5.93 -2.89 28.26
CA GLU A 295 -5.80 -3.46 26.92
C GLU A 295 -7.17 -3.57 26.24
N PHE A 296 -7.26 -3.15 24.99
CA PHE A 296 -8.37 -3.44 24.11
C PHE A 296 -8.18 -4.84 23.52
N THR A 297 -9.21 -5.71 23.65
CA THR A 297 -9.10 -7.10 23.20
C THR A 297 -9.92 -7.43 21.96
N GLY A 298 -10.75 -6.47 21.50
CA GLY A 298 -11.57 -6.66 20.30
C GLY A 298 -13.03 -6.27 20.50
N TYR A 299 -13.86 -6.72 19.58
CA TYR A 299 -15.31 -6.52 19.67
C TYR A 299 -16.06 -7.69 19.03
N ASP A 300 -17.28 -7.93 19.51
CA ASP A 300 -18.22 -8.83 18.88
C ASP A 300 -19.39 -8.04 18.28
N LEU A 301 -20.00 -8.59 17.24
CA LEU A 301 -21.24 -8.11 16.66
C LEU A 301 -22.39 -9.02 17.09
N SER A 302 -23.50 -8.43 17.51
CA SER A 302 -24.73 -9.18 17.75
C SER A 302 -25.34 -9.66 16.41
N GLU A 303 -26.34 -10.55 16.46
CA GLU A 303 -27.13 -10.93 15.28
C GLU A 303 -27.73 -9.73 14.54
N THR A 304 -27.99 -8.63 15.25
CA THR A 304 -28.48 -7.36 14.69
C THR A 304 -27.37 -6.43 14.22
N GLY A 305 -26.08 -6.79 14.41
CA GLY A 305 -24.90 -6.03 13.99
C GLY A 305 -24.43 -4.98 15.00
N GLU A 306 -24.94 -4.96 16.21
CA GLU A 306 -24.54 -4.04 17.27
C GLU A 306 -23.19 -4.46 17.86
N PRO A 307 -22.18 -3.56 17.93
CA PRO A 307 -20.89 -3.89 18.49
C PRO A 307 -20.90 -3.90 20.03
N ALA A 308 -20.16 -4.85 20.58
CA ALA A 308 -19.81 -4.94 21.98
C ALA A 308 -18.27 -4.89 22.10
N PHE A 309 -17.72 -3.82 22.66
CA PHE A 309 -16.29 -3.60 22.78
C PHE A 309 -15.74 -4.27 24.02
N HIS A 310 -14.71 -5.10 23.87
CA HIS A 310 -14.07 -5.85 24.94
C HIS A 310 -12.71 -5.26 25.28
N PHE A 311 -12.46 -5.10 26.57
CA PHE A 311 -11.20 -4.61 27.08
C PHE A 311 -10.92 -5.09 28.49
N ARG A 312 -9.68 -5.00 28.90
CA ARG A 312 -9.20 -5.35 30.23
C ARG A 312 -8.65 -4.10 30.91
N VAL A 313 -8.94 -3.95 32.20
CA VAL A 313 -8.31 -2.94 33.06
C VAL A 313 -7.88 -3.65 34.34
N GLY A 314 -6.59 -3.80 34.56
CA GLY A 314 -6.05 -4.60 35.64
C GLY A 314 -6.57 -6.05 35.57
N LYS A 315 -7.28 -6.50 36.62
CA LYS A 315 -7.86 -7.86 36.66
C LYS A 315 -9.30 -7.91 36.12
N ASN A 316 -9.87 -6.79 35.75
CA ASN A 316 -11.27 -6.71 35.29
C ASN A 316 -11.34 -6.88 33.77
N ALA A 317 -12.13 -7.85 33.32
CA ALA A 317 -12.52 -8.02 31.92
C ALA A 317 -13.89 -7.38 31.72
N LEU A 318 -13.97 -6.43 30.81
CA LEU A 318 -15.11 -5.53 30.63
C LEU A 318 -15.61 -5.56 29.19
N THR A 319 -16.91 -5.39 29.06
CA THR A 319 -17.59 -5.19 27.77
C THR A 319 -18.36 -3.88 27.83
N GLN A 320 -18.16 -3.05 26.84
CA GLN A 320 -18.88 -1.79 26.68
C GLN A 320 -19.77 -1.82 25.44
N ARG A 321 -21.04 -1.45 25.63
CA ARG A 321 -22.00 -1.17 24.55
C ARG A 321 -22.43 0.27 24.60
N ILE A 322 -22.61 0.85 23.41
CA ILE A 322 -23.01 2.25 23.26
C ILE A 322 -24.27 2.29 22.41
N SER A 323 -25.31 2.90 22.93
CA SER A 323 -26.59 3.02 22.22
C SER A 323 -27.27 4.36 22.56
N PHE A 324 -28.44 4.61 21.98
CA PHE A 324 -29.23 5.80 22.25
C PHE A 324 -30.67 5.38 22.51
N THR A 325 -31.32 6.04 23.51
CA THR A 325 -32.77 5.87 23.70
C THR A 325 -33.54 6.51 22.53
N PRO A 326 -34.82 6.18 22.34
CA PRO A 326 -35.65 6.83 21.35
C PRO A 326 -35.69 8.38 21.49
N GLU A 327 -35.55 8.88 22.71
CA GLU A 327 -35.51 10.32 23.04
C GLU A 327 -34.13 10.95 22.77
N GLY A 328 -33.13 10.15 22.32
CA GLY A 328 -31.77 10.63 21.98
C GLY A 328 -30.80 10.70 23.15
N LEU A 329 -31.10 10.09 24.30
CA LEU A 329 -30.12 9.97 25.39
C LEU A 329 -29.06 8.95 25.02
N LEU A 330 -27.80 9.29 25.21
CA LEU A 330 -26.71 8.33 25.16
C LEU A 330 -26.84 7.32 26.28
N VAL A 331 -26.64 6.05 25.99
CA VAL A 331 -26.57 4.96 26.96
C VAL A 331 -25.21 4.28 26.79
N ILE A 332 -24.41 4.30 27.84
CA ILE A 332 -23.18 3.50 27.92
C ILE A 332 -23.46 2.37 28.91
N GLU A 333 -23.44 1.14 28.42
CA GLU A 333 -23.57 -0.06 29.23
C GLU A 333 -22.22 -0.70 29.41
N ILE A 334 -21.82 -0.91 30.67
CA ILE A 334 -20.62 -1.66 31.07
C ILE A 334 -21.07 -2.95 31.75
N SER A 335 -20.56 -4.07 31.24
CA SER A 335 -20.80 -5.39 31.83
C SER A 335 -19.49 -6.18 31.93
N GLY A 336 -19.47 -7.23 32.75
CA GLY A 336 -18.31 -8.11 32.88
C GLY A 336 -18.08 -8.61 34.30
N ALA A 337 -17.06 -9.44 34.46
CA ALA A 337 -16.64 -9.97 35.76
C ALA A 337 -15.64 -8.98 36.41
N LEU A 338 -16.11 -8.23 37.38
CA LEU A 338 -15.30 -7.27 38.12
C LEU A 338 -14.66 -7.96 39.33
N LYS A 339 -13.36 -8.26 39.21
CA LYS A 339 -12.59 -8.84 40.33
C LYS A 339 -12.29 -7.81 41.43
N THR A 340 -12.26 -6.55 41.06
CA THR A 340 -12.08 -5.39 41.96
C THR A 340 -13.05 -4.30 41.52
N PRO A 341 -13.41 -3.35 42.42
CA PRO A 341 -14.18 -2.17 41.98
C PRO A 341 -13.50 -1.47 40.82
N GLN A 342 -14.28 -1.02 39.84
CA GLN A 342 -13.79 -0.31 38.67
C GLN A 342 -14.34 1.09 38.64
N THR A 343 -13.48 2.08 38.63
CA THR A 343 -13.87 3.48 38.53
C THR A 343 -13.65 3.96 37.09
N PHE A 344 -14.64 4.70 36.60
CA PHE A 344 -14.57 5.45 35.36
C PHE A 344 -14.64 6.95 35.69
N GLN A 345 -13.89 7.75 34.93
CA GLN A 345 -13.93 9.20 35.02
C GLN A 345 -14.70 9.78 33.83
N LEU A 346 -15.76 10.53 34.14
CA LEU A 346 -16.45 11.36 33.15
C LEU A 346 -15.63 12.62 32.92
N ARG A 347 -15.42 12.98 31.67
CA ARG A 347 -14.74 14.20 31.28
C ARG A 347 -15.73 15.39 31.40
N GLU A 348 -15.22 16.55 31.74
CA GLU A 348 -15.98 17.77 31.84
C GLU A 348 -16.39 18.28 30.44
N GLY A 349 -17.63 18.75 30.32
CA GLY A 349 -18.17 19.42 29.14
C GLY A 349 -19.07 18.58 28.26
N GLY A 350 -20.12 19.19 27.77
CA GLY A 350 -21.05 18.61 26.81
C GLY A 350 -22.09 17.60 27.34
N TRP A 351 -22.04 17.23 28.61
CA TRP A 351 -22.96 16.32 29.27
C TRP A 351 -23.93 17.02 30.19
N SER A 352 -25.21 16.68 30.10
CA SER A 352 -26.23 17.04 31.08
C SER A 352 -27.08 15.85 31.42
N ASP A 353 -27.88 16.00 32.49
CA ASP A 353 -28.82 14.98 32.96
C ASP A 353 -28.19 13.59 33.14
N VAL A 354 -26.94 13.54 33.65
CA VAL A 354 -26.22 12.32 33.89
C VAL A 354 -26.85 11.52 35.03
N ARG A 355 -27.25 10.30 34.77
CA ARG A 355 -27.75 9.35 35.76
C ARG A 355 -27.17 7.97 35.53
N VAL A 356 -27.11 7.16 36.57
CA VAL A 356 -26.61 5.80 36.51
C VAL A 356 -27.60 4.78 37.03
N GLU A 357 -27.57 3.60 36.45
CA GLU A 357 -28.23 2.38 36.96
C GLU A 357 -27.14 1.41 37.34
N GLY A 358 -26.96 1.18 38.61
CA GLY A 358 -25.87 0.42 39.18
C GLY A 358 -24.56 1.16 39.33
N GLY A 359 -23.82 0.81 40.37
CA GLY A 359 -22.64 1.56 40.80
C GLY A 359 -22.99 2.88 41.52
N GLU A 360 -21.98 3.64 41.86
CA GLU A 360 -22.08 4.91 42.54
C GLU A 360 -21.47 6.03 41.68
N LEU A 361 -22.24 7.11 41.46
CA LEU A 361 -21.78 8.30 40.79
C LEU A 361 -21.49 9.41 41.84
N SER A 362 -20.23 9.76 42.01
CA SER A 362 -19.76 10.81 42.91
C SER A 362 -18.97 11.86 42.14
N GLY A 363 -19.53 13.05 41.99
CA GLY A 363 -18.97 14.08 41.11
C GLY A 363 -18.87 13.60 39.66
N ASN A 364 -17.66 13.55 39.10
CA ASN A 364 -17.38 13.07 37.76
C ASN A 364 -16.82 11.61 37.77
N ARG A 365 -16.98 10.86 38.86
CA ARG A 365 -16.49 9.49 38.98
C ARG A 365 -17.65 8.53 39.16
N TRP A 366 -17.72 7.53 38.27
CA TRP A 366 -18.65 6.41 38.32
C TRP A 366 -17.91 5.15 38.73
N THR A 367 -18.21 4.61 39.92
CA THR A 367 -17.54 3.43 40.46
C THR A 367 -18.50 2.26 40.46
N LEU A 368 -18.10 1.18 39.78
CA LEU A 368 -18.79 -0.08 39.71
C LEU A 368 -18.26 -1.02 40.81
N PRO A 369 -19.14 -1.67 41.60
CA PRO A 369 -18.70 -2.60 42.62
C PRO A 369 -18.12 -3.90 42.03
N ALA A 370 -17.24 -4.54 42.76
CA ALA A 370 -16.81 -5.90 42.40
C ALA A 370 -18.01 -6.85 42.38
N GLY A 371 -18.04 -7.77 41.45
CA GLY A 371 -19.13 -8.75 41.30
C GLY A 371 -19.04 -9.55 40.02
N GLU A 372 -19.77 -10.62 39.92
CA GLU A 372 -19.86 -11.45 38.72
C GLU A 372 -21.01 -10.96 37.84
N GLN A 373 -20.72 -10.70 36.57
CA GLN A 373 -21.66 -10.45 35.48
C GLN A 373 -22.80 -9.41 35.74
N ALA A 374 -22.51 -8.33 36.43
CA ALA A 374 -23.46 -7.22 36.53
C ALA A 374 -23.40 -6.32 35.26
N SER A 375 -24.57 -5.88 34.82
CA SER A 375 -24.68 -4.81 33.81
C SER A 375 -24.99 -3.49 34.50
N HIS A 376 -24.22 -2.47 34.20
CA HIS A 376 -24.35 -1.14 34.76
C HIS A 376 -24.52 -0.15 33.61
N ARG A 377 -25.41 0.85 33.76
CA ARG A 377 -25.73 1.79 32.70
C ARG A 377 -25.54 3.22 33.15
N LEU A 378 -24.94 4.00 32.27
CA LEU A 378 -24.86 5.46 32.39
C LEU A 378 -25.73 6.03 31.28
N PHE A 379 -26.59 6.98 31.65
CA PHE A 379 -27.41 7.76 30.73
C PHE A 379 -26.96 9.20 30.78
N ALA A 380 -26.89 9.84 29.64
CA ALA A 380 -26.54 11.24 29.56
C ALA A 380 -27.20 11.91 28.35
N LYS A 381 -27.52 13.15 28.50
CA LYS A 381 -27.87 14.03 27.39
C LYS A 381 -26.62 14.70 26.87
N ILE A 382 -26.42 14.65 25.57
CA ILE A 382 -25.24 15.22 24.93
C ILE A 382 -25.70 16.30 23.97
N GLY A 383 -25.22 17.52 24.21
CA GLY A 383 -25.47 18.69 23.38
C GLY A 383 -26.94 18.95 23.06
N SER A 384 -27.21 20.06 22.44
CA SER A 384 -28.57 20.42 22.00
C SER A 384 -28.87 20.06 20.53
N ALA A 385 -27.87 19.66 19.77
CA ALA A 385 -27.96 19.55 18.31
C ALA A 385 -28.09 18.11 17.77
N LEU A 386 -27.84 17.09 18.59
CA LEU A 386 -27.91 15.68 18.16
C LEU A 386 -29.34 15.16 18.41
N VAL A 387 -30.06 14.94 17.35
CA VAL A 387 -31.42 14.40 17.41
C VAL A 387 -31.45 13.06 16.69
N ALA A 388 -31.86 12.01 17.40
CA ALA A 388 -32.16 10.73 16.79
C ALA A 388 -33.23 10.92 15.70
N ARG A 389 -33.07 10.30 14.57
CA ARG A 389 -33.99 10.34 13.43
C ARG A 389 -34.73 9.00 13.31
N ALA A 390 -35.78 8.98 12.56
CA ALA A 390 -36.43 7.71 12.23
C ALA A 390 -35.40 6.77 11.54
N PRO A 391 -35.44 5.47 11.84
CA PRO A 391 -34.56 4.50 11.21
C PRO A 391 -34.59 4.60 9.68
N VAL A 392 -33.48 4.43 9.04
CA VAL A 392 -33.37 4.43 7.58
C VAL A 392 -34.08 3.20 7.02
N ALA A 393 -34.96 3.40 6.07
CA ALA A 393 -35.79 2.34 5.48
C ALA A 393 -35.06 1.49 4.41
N VAL A 394 -33.76 1.71 4.21
CA VAL A 394 -32.98 1.01 3.18
C VAL A 394 -32.66 -0.41 3.65
N GLU A 395 -33.03 -1.37 2.85
CA GLU A 395 -32.73 -2.80 3.12
C GLU A 395 -31.41 -3.19 2.50
N GLU A 396 -30.62 -3.91 3.30
CA GLU A 396 -29.40 -4.54 2.84
C GLU A 396 -29.71 -5.89 2.20
N ASN A 397 -29.09 -6.17 1.07
CA ASN A 397 -29.10 -7.48 0.46
C ASN A 397 -27.81 -8.22 0.84
N LEU A 398 -27.92 -9.15 1.74
CA LEU A 398 -26.83 -10.01 2.22
C LEU A 398 -26.74 -11.34 1.45
N ALA A 399 -27.63 -11.55 0.48
CA ALA A 399 -27.64 -12.77 -0.31
C ALA A 399 -26.32 -12.94 -1.09
N ALA A 400 -25.90 -14.20 -1.21
CA ALA A 400 -24.75 -14.56 -2.02
C ALA A 400 -24.95 -14.19 -3.49
N GLN A 401 -23.89 -13.75 -4.16
CA GLN A 401 -23.89 -13.24 -5.52
C GLN A 401 -23.09 -14.17 -6.45
N PRO A 402 -23.59 -14.48 -7.67
CA PRO A 402 -22.85 -15.33 -8.59
C PRO A 402 -21.58 -14.62 -9.11
N LEU A 403 -20.49 -15.37 -9.26
CA LEU A 403 -19.29 -14.89 -9.94
C LEU A 403 -19.56 -14.72 -11.43
N THR A 404 -19.43 -13.52 -11.92
CA THR A 404 -19.43 -13.19 -13.33
C THR A 404 -18.00 -13.06 -13.84
N VAL A 405 -17.72 -13.61 -15.01
CA VAL A 405 -16.39 -13.64 -15.64
C VAL A 405 -16.45 -12.95 -17.00
N ALA A 406 -15.46 -12.11 -17.27
CA ALA A 406 -15.26 -11.45 -18.56
C ALA A 406 -13.96 -11.91 -19.21
N ALA A 407 -13.94 -11.98 -20.53
CA ALA A 407 -12.71 -12.19 -21.28
C ALA A 407 -11.74 -11.03 -21.04
N ALA A 408 -10.45 -11.37 -20.96
CA ALA A 408 -9.38 -10.40 -20.79
C ALA A 408 -8.25 -10.67 -21.79
N THR A 409 -7.40 -9.67 -21.98
CA THR A 409 -6.18 -9.78 -22.79
C THR A 409 -4.99 -9.26 -21.99
N ALA A 410 -3.85 -9.90 -22.18
CA ALA A 410 -2.57 -9.48 -21.64
C ALA A 410 -1.45 -10.03 -22.53
N ASP A 411 -0.24 -9.53 -22.36
CA ASP A 411 0.93 -10.09 -22.99
C ASP A 411 1.43 -11.26 -22.14
N LEU A 412 1.08 -12.49 -22.56
CA LEU A 412 1.35 -13.74 -21.85
C LEU A 412 2.30 -14.63 -22.64
N PRO A 413 3.04 -15.53 -21.98
CA PRO A 413 3.72 -16.61 -22.69
C PRO A 413 2.73 -17.51 -23.44
N PRO A 414 3.13 -18.07 -24.58
CA PRO A 414 2.28 -19.02 -25.31
C PRO A 414 1.77 -20.16 -24.42
N GLY A 415 0.50 -20.53 -24.59
CA GLY A 415 -0.19 -21.55 -23.79
C GLY A 415 -0.87 -21.02 -22.54
N TYR A 416 -0.67 -19.75 -22.18
CA TYR A 416 -1.37 -19.12 -21.06
C TYR A 416 -2.58 -18.31 -21.52
N GLN A 417 -3.61 -18.31 -20.70
CA GLN A 417 -4.86 -17.59 -20.92
C GLN A 417 -5.19 -16.76 -19.68
N ILE A 418 -6.04 -15.75 -19.86
CA ILE A 418 -6.45 -14.81 -18.79
C ILE A 418 -7.92 -14.47 -18.89
N GLU A 419 -8.56 -14.31 -17.75
CA GLU A 419 -9.91 -13.79 -17.58
C GLU A 419 -9.99 -12.79 -16.45
N THR A 420 -11.02 -11.96 -16.43
CA THR A 420 -11.31 -11.04 -15.33
C THR A 420 -12.54 -11.52 -14.57
N TRP A 421 -12.41 -11.69 -13.27
CA TRP A 421 -13.50 -11.97 -12.33
C TRP A 421 -14.10 -10.65 -11.87
N GLN A 422 -15.41 -10.49 -12.09
CA GLN A 422 -16.11 -9.28 -11.72
C GLN A 422 -16.29 -9.22 -10.21
N ALA A 423 -16.10 -8.01 -9.67
CA ALA A 423 -16.35 -7.73 -8.26
C ALA A 423 -17.84 -7.91 -7.91
N PRO A 424 -18.16 -8.37 -6.70
CA PRO A 424 -19.53 -8.34 -6.21
C PRO A 424 -19.99 -6.89 -6.00
N LEU A 425 -21.29 -6.68 -6.05
CA LEU A 425 -21.92 -5.43 -5.62
C LEU A 425 -21.88 -5.33 -4.09
N ASP A 426 -21.95 -4.12 -3.56
CA ASP A 426 -22.10 -3.94 -2.12
C ASP A 426 -23.50 -4.41 -1.63
N THR A 427 -23.74 -4.33 -0.33
CA THR A 427 -24.99 -4.79 0.29
C THR A 427 -26.24 -3.98 -0.12
N PHE A 428 -26.05 -2.87 -0.81
CA PHE A 428 -27.12 -2.02 -1.36
C PHE A 428 -27.25 -2.14 -2.89
N GLY A 429 -26.55 -3.10 -3.51
CA GLY A 429 -26.58 -3.33 -4.95
C GLY A 429 -25.78 -2.32 -5.78
N ARG A 430 -24.86 -1.57 -5.16
CA ARG A 430 -24.03 -0.58 -5.84
C ARG A 430 -22.70 -1.17 -6.29
N PRO A 431 -22.13 -0.73 -7.42
CA PRO A 431 -20.73 -0.97 -7.73
C PRO A 431 -19.83 -0.38 -6.63
N GLN A 432 -18.83 -1.13 -6.22
CA GLN A 432 -17.88 -0.73 -5.17
C GLN A 432 -16.44 -0.70 -5.69
N LEU A 433 -15.56 0.07 -5.05
CA LEU A 433 -14.13 0.03 -5.33
C LEU A 433 -13.54 -1.23 -4.68
N PHE A 434 -13.50 -2.30 -5.46
CA PHE A 434 -13.05 -3.60 -5.02
C PHE A 434 -11.55 -3.77 -5.32
N GLU A 435 -10.70 -3.42 -4.37
CA GLU A 435 -9.24 -3.48 -4.46
C GLU A 435 -8.73 -4.72 -3.72
N PRO A 436 -8.55 -5.87 -4.39
CA PRO A 436 -8.09 -7.10 -3.74
C PRO A 436 -6.62 -6.95 -3.32
N THR A 437 -6.38 -6.74 -2.03
CA THR A 437 -5.06 -6.55 -1.44
C THR A 437 -4.66 -7.67 -0.49
N ALA A 438 -5.52 -8.66 -0.32
CA ALA A 438 -5.25 -9.89 0.41
C ALA A 438 -5.97 -11.06 -0.25
N LEU A 439 -5.26 -12.15 -0.49
CA LEU A 439 -5.78 -13.37 -1.10
C LEU A 439 -5.25 -14.60 -0.34
N ALA A 440 -6.13 -15.50 0.03
CA ALA A 440 -5.76 -16.84 0.50
C ALA A 440 -6.81 -17.87 0.08
N VAL A 441 -6.41 -19.14 0.06
CA VAL A 441 -7.28 -20.25 -0.32
C VAL A 441 -7.34 -21.23 0.84
N ALA A 442 -8.54 -21.51 1.31
CA ALA A 442 -8.82 -22.52 2.34
C ALA A 442 -8.65 -23.94 1.78
N LYS A 443 -8.51 -24.92 2.65
CA LYS A 443 -8.32 -26.33 2.23
C LYS A 443 -9.53 -26.89 1.48
N ASP A 444 -10.72 -26.41 1.78
CA ASP A 444 -11.96 -26.80 1.11
C ASP A 444 -12.15 -26.10 -0.26
N GLY A 445 -11.19 -25.25 -0.67
CA GLY A 445 -11.21 -24.49 -1.93
C GLY A 445 -11.88 -23.13 -1.84
N THR A 446 -12.39 -22.73 -0.69
CA THR A 446 -12.92 -21.36 -0.48
C THR A 446 -11.79 -20.34 -0.67
N ILE A 447 -12.01 -19.34 -1.52
CA ILE A 447 -11.08 -18.23 -1.75
C ILE A 447 -11.53 -17.07 -0.87
N VAL A 448 -10.64 -16.59 0.00
CA VAL A 448 -10.88 -15.42 0.83
C VAL A 448 -10.17 -14.21 0.22
N VAL A 449 -10.92 -13.16 -0.03
CA VAL A 449 -10.46 -11.92 -0.68
C VAL A 449 -10.65 -10.75 0.28
N GLY A 450 -9.55 -10.25 0.82
CA GLY A 450 -9.54 -9.00 1.58
C GLY A 450 -9.31 -7.82 0.67
N THR A 451 -10.04 -6.74 0.91
CA THR A 451 -9.95 -5.51 0.12
C THR A 451 -9.51 -4.33 0.98
N ARG A 452 -9.15 -3.22 0.34
CA ARG A 452 -8.79 -2.00 1.08
C ARG A 452 -9.98 -1.38 1.82
N THR A 453 -11.12 -1.21 1.15
CA THR A 453 -12.30 -0.53 1.71
C THR A 453 -13.62 -1.25 1.49
N ALA A 454 -13.65 -2.29 0.65
CA ALA A 454 -14.87 -3.02 0.30
C ALA A 454 -15.13 -4.28 1.15
N GLY A 455 -14.46 -4.40 2.31
CA GLY A 455 -14.62 -5.54 3.22
C GLY A 455 -13.84 -6.78 2.79
N ILE A 456 -14.19 -7.91 3.39
CA ILE A 456 -13.62 -9.22 3.14
C ILE A 456 -14.71 -10.12 2.58
N TRP A 457 -14.41 -10.79 1.49
CA TRP A 457 -15.35 -11.61 0.75
C TRP A 457 -14.85 -13.05 0.66
N ARG A 458 -15.76 -14.00 0.68
CA ARG A 458 -15.49 -15.40 0.38
C ARG A 458 -16.07 -15.76 -0.98
N LEU A 459 -15.32 -16.50 -1.77
CA LEU A 459 -15.76 -17.05 -3.03
C LEU A 459 -15.69 -18.58 -2.94
N LYS A 460 -16.83 -19.21 -2.99
CA LYS A 460 -16.97 -20.68 -3.00
C LYS A 460 -17.99 -21.08 -4.06
N ASP A 461 -17.71 -22.16 -4.79
CA ASP A 461 -18.61 -22.69 -5.83
C ASP A 461 -19.12 -21.60 -6.79
N ARG A 462 -18.22 -20.70 -7.21
CA ARG A 462 -18.50 -19.55 -8.07
C ARG A 462 -19.53 -18.54 -7.50
N THR A 463 -19.60 -18.46 -6.19
CA THR A 463 -20.56 -17.59 -5.50
C THR A 463 -19.84 -16.74 -4.45
N TRP A 464 -20.02 -15.42 -4.57
CA TRP A 464 -19.51 -14.43 -3.63
C TRP A 464 -20.40 -14.30 -2.39
N GLN A 465 -19.81 -14.28 -1.22
CA GLN A 465 -20.45 -13.95 0.05
C GLN A 465 -19.62 -12.94 0.83
N LEU A 466 -20.26 -11.87 1.31
CA LEU A 466 -19.61 -10.89 2.18
C LEU A 466 -19.39 -11.53 3.55
N PHE A 467 -18.12 -11.63 3.95
CA PHE A 467 -17.71 -12.24 5.21
C PHE A 467 -17.59 -11.22 6.34
N ALA A 468 -16.86 -10.13 6.12
CA ALA A 468 -16.63 -9.07 7.12
C ALA A 468 -16.57 -7.69 6.46
N GLU A 469 -16.98 -6.67 7.22
CA GLU A 469 -16.98 -5.28 6.80
C GLU A 469 -16.10 -4.42 7.72
N GLY A 470 -15.81 -3.20 7.28
CA GLY A 470 -15.27 -2.15 8.13
C GLY A 470 -13.81 -2.30 8.54
N THR A 471 -13.04 -3.15 7.87
CA THR A 471 -11.60 -3.25 8.10
C THR A 471 -10.85 -2.06 7.51
N TYR A 472 -9.75 -1.65 8.15
CA TYR A 472 -8.92 -0.54 7.69
C TYR A 472 -7.77 -1.05 6.82
N GLU A 473 -8.00 -1.15 5.52
CA GLU A 473 -7.06 -1.63 4.50
C GLU A 473 -6.46 -3.01 4.86
N CYS A 474 -7.20 -4.08 4.55
CA CYS A 474 -6.70 -5.45 4.67
C CYS A 474 -5.56 -5.68 3.66
N LEU A 475 -4.31 -5.73 4.12
CA LEU A 475 -3.11 -5.83 3.30
C LEU A 475 -2.45 -7.21 3.35
N GLY A 476 -3.18 -8.19 3.76
CA GLY A 476 -2.84 -9.60 3.77
C GLY A 476 -3.65 -10.35 4.80
N LEU A 477 -3.78 -11.65 4.61
CA LEU A 477 -4.55 -12.53 5.49
C LEU A 477 -3.96 -13.94 5.52
N HIS A 478 -4.18 -14.62 6.65
CA HIS A 478 -3.90 -16.03 6.88
C HIS A 478 -5.17 -16.73 7.34
N ILE A 479 -5.46 -17.90 6.78
CA ILE A 479 -6.61 -18.73 7.17
C ILE A 479 -6.15 -19.73 8.23
N GLU A 480 -6.83 -19.77 9.37
CA GLU A 480 -6.48 -20.65 10.49
C GLU A 480 -7.24 -21.99 10.49
N ASP A 481 -8.31 -22.10 9.73
CA ASP A 481 -9.16 -23.31 9.64
C ASP A 481 -9.26 -23.86 8.20
N ASP A 482 -10.09 -24.87 8.00
CA ASP A 482 -10.20 -25.54 6.71
C ASP A 482 -11.17 -24.86 5.73
N ALA A 483 -12.07 -23.98 6.22
CA ALA A 483 -13.17 -23.38 5.46
C ALA A 483 -13.06 -21.86 5.25
N GLY A 484 -12.15 -21.20 5.96
CA GLY A 484 -12.02 -19.75 5.95
C GLY A 484 -13.03 -19.06 6.86
N ASP A 485 -13.53 -19.75 7.91
CA ASP A 485 -14.40 -19.19 8.95
C ASP A 485 -13.56 -18.48 10.04
N VAL A 486 -12.27 -18.78 10.12
CA VAL A 486 -11.33 -18.16 11.04
C VAL A 486 -10.12 -17.65 10.25
N ILE A 487 -9.95 -16.34 10.24
CA ILE A 487 -8.83 -15.68 9.53
C ILE A 487 -8.10 -14.70 10.42
N VAL A 488 -6.82 -14.49 10.18
CA VAL A 488 -6.05 -13.39 10.77
C VAL A 488 -5.64 -12.45 9.66
N ILE A 489 -6.01 -11.18 9.79
CA ILE A 489 -5.69 -10.14 8.81
C ILE A 489 -4.63 -9.18 9.34
N ALA A 490 -3.83 -8.64 8.44
CA ALA A 490 -3.08 -7.42 8.69
C ALA A 490 -3.87 -6.23 8.16
N GLN A 491 -4.36 -5.40 9.04
CA GLN A 491 -4.88 -4.08 8.72
C GLN A 491 -3.94 -3.00 9.26
N LYS A 492 -4.04 -1.76 8.80
CA LYS A 492 -3.07 -0.71 9.16
C LYS A 492 -2.79 -0.60 10.67
N PRO A 493 -3.80 -0.56 11.56
CA PRO A 493 -3.58 -0.34 12.98
C PRO A 493 -3.23 -1.61 13.78
N GLU A 494 -3.53 -2.81 13.29
CA GLU A 494 -3.37 -4.03 14.09
C GLU A 494 -3.41 -5.32 13.25
N LEU A 495 -3.00 -6.43 13.85
CA LEU A 495 -3.40 -7.77 13.42
C LEU A 495 -4.70 -8.13 14.12
N THR A 496 -5.72 -8.52 13.33
CA THR A 496 -7.05 -8.86 13.84
C THR A 496 -7.42 -10.27 13.45
N ARG A 497 -7.85 -11.09 14.40
CA ARG A 497 -8.48 -12.38 14.14
C ARG A 497 -9.98 -12.18 14.00
N ILE A 498 -10.52 -12.64 12.89
CA ILE A 498 -11.93 -12.51 12.54
C ILE A 498 -12.54 -13.93 12.48
N ARG A 499 -13.70 -14.10 13.08
CA ARG A 499 -14.38 -15.39 13.17
C ARG A 499 -15.86 -15.28 12.85
N ASP A 500 -16.35 -16.30 12.18
CA ASP A 500 -17.73 -16.65 12.01
C ASP A 500 -18.02 -17.82 12.97
N ASN A 501 -18.61 -17.55 14.13
CA ASN A 501 -18.79 -18.53 15.20
C ASN A 501 -20.02 -19.39 15.01
N ASP A 502 -21.09 -18.83 14.45
CA ASP A 502 -22.37 -19.52 14.25
C ASP A 502 -22.50 -20.15 12.85
N ARG A 503 -21.52 -19.86 11.96
CA ARG A 503 -21.42 -20.38 10.59
C ARG A 503 -22.57 -19.94 9.68
N ASP A 504 -23.04 -18.73 9.88
CA ASP A 504 -24.01 -18.11 8.99
C ASP A 504 -23.37 -17.53 7.72
N GLY A 505 -22.03 -17.53 7.66
CA GLY A 505 -21.22 -17.01 6.57
C GLY A 505 -20.74 -15.58 6.76
N ARG A 506 -20.98 -15.00 7.92
CA ARG A 506 -20.57 -13.66 8.31
C ARG A 506 -19.79 -13.69 9.62
N ALA A 507 -18.87 -12.74 9.75
CA ALA A 507 -18.04 -12.66 10.94
C ALA A 507 -18.79 -12.01 12.11
N ASP A 508 -18.67 -12.64 13.27
CA ASP A 508 -19.23 -12.19 14.55
C ASP A 508 -18.18 -11.55 15.45
N THR A 509 -16.95 -12.07 15.43
CA THR A 509 -15.89 -11.70 16.37
C THR A 509 -14.70 -11.10 15.65
N PHE A 510 -14.22 -9.97 16.18
CA PHE A 510 -13.03 -9.23 15.72
C PHE A 510 -12.07 -9.08 16.91
N GLN A 511 -11.21 -10.06 17.10
CA GLN A 511 -10.25 -10.11 18.21
C GLN A 511 -8.94 -9.43 17.82
N THR A 512 -8.46 -8.48 18.60
CA THR A 512 -7.10 -7.94 18.49
C THR A 512 -6.08 -9.03 18.80
N VAL A 513 -5.24 -9.38 17.82
CA VAL A 513 -4.13 -10.32 17.99
C VAL A 513 -2.88 -9.58 18.44
N CYS A 514 -2.64 -8.39 17.84
CA CYS A 514 -1.52 -7.55 18.20
C CYS A 514 -1.75 -6.13 17.68
N ASP A 515 -1.61 -5.15 18.55
CA ASP A 515 -1.55 -3.73 18.23
C ASP A 515 -0.35 -3.02 18.90
N ASP A 516 0.64 -3.80 19.37
CA ASP A 516 1.84 -3.38 20.07
C ASP A 516 2.87 -2.62 19.20
N PHE A 517 2.46 -2.08 18.08
CA PHE A 517 3.30 -1.27 17.19
C PHE A 517 2.69 0.11 16.94
N GLY A 518 3.52 1.08 16.59
CA GLY A 518 3.06 2.46 16.32
C GLY A 518 2.18 2.54 15.08
N PHE A 519 1.10 3.30 15.17
CA PHE A 519 0.27 3.71 14.03
C PHE A 519 -0.26 5.13 14.27
N HIS A 520 0.05 6.04 13.36
CA HIS A 520 -0.22 7.48 13.49
C HIS A 520 -1.19 7.97 12.39
N ALA A 521 -1.85 7.01 11.72
CA ALA A 521 -2.75 7.24 10.59
C ALA A 521 -2.10 7.89 9.36
N ASN A 522 -0.77 7.87 9.26
CA ASN A 522 -0.11 8.24 8.01
C ASN A 522 -0.48 7.24 6.91
N TYR A 523 -0.80 7.75 5.71
CA TYR A 523 -1.28 6.89 4.62
C TYR A 523 -0.29 5.76 4.26
N HIS A 524 1.00 6.00 4.44
CA HIS A 524 2.07 5.06 4.07
C HIS A 524 2.44 4.07 5.20
N GLU A 525 1.91 4.23 6.39
CA GLU A 525 2.10 3.28 7.49
C GLU A 525 1.32 1.98 7.26
N TYR A 526 1.64 1.31 6.16
CA TYR A 526 1.07 0.01 5.82
C TYR A 526 1.58 -1.09 6.76
N THR A 527 0.76 -2.12 6.97
CA THR A 527 1.10 -3.33 7.71
C THR A 527 0.85 -4.52 6.77
N HIS A 528 1.92 -5.15 6.29
CA HIS A 528 1.87 -6.25 5.32
C HIS A 528 2.13 -7.60 5.98
N GLY A 529 1.44 -8.62 5.54
CA GLY A 529 1.39 -9.96 6.13
C GLY A 529 -0.05 -10.24 6.57
N PRO A 530 -0.30 -11.08 7.61
CA PRO A 530 0.69 -11.91 8.26
C PRO A 530 1.05 -13.15 7.44
N VAL A 531 2.24 -13.68 7.67
CA VAL A 531 2.59 -15.05 7.32
C VAL A 531 2.82 -15.85 8.59
N ARG A 532 2.50 -17.15 8.59
CA ARG A 532 2.56 -17.99 9.78
C ARG A 532 3.55 -19.13 9.58
N ASP A 533 4.49 -19.29 10.51
CA ASP A 533 5.43 -20.42 10.48
C ASP A 533 4.82 -21.71 11.09
N ALA A 534 5.56 -22.80 10.98
CA ALA A 534 5.16 -24.09 11.51
C ALA A 534 5.05 -24.14 13.06
N ALA A 535 5.71 -23.20 13.74
CA ALA A 535 5.61 -23.05 15.20
C ALA A 535 4.39 -22.22 15.62
N GLY A 536 3.66 -21.65 14.67
CA GLY A 536 2.47 -20.84 14.90
C GLY A 536 2.72 -19.35 15.11
N ASN A 537 3.96 -18.89 14.96
CA ASN A 537 4.26 -17.47 15.02
C ASN A 537 3.74 -16.73 13.78
N TYR A 538 3.21 -15.53 13.97
CA TYR A 538 2.88 -14.60 12.89
C TYR A 538 4.02 -13.63 12.64
N TYR A 539 4.36 -13.42 11.38
CA TYR A 539 5.32 -12.40 10.95
C TYR A 539 4.64 -11.38 10.04
N PHE A 540 4.99 -10.12 10.21
CA PHE A 540 4.45 -9.02 9.44
C PHE A 540 5.48 -7.90 9.31
N ALA A 541 5.32 -7.05 8.31
CA ALA A 541 6.22 -5.95 8.01
C ALA A 541 5.51 -4.60 8.11
N LEU A 542 6.18 -3.63 8.71
CA LEU A 542 5.70 -2.29 8.98
C LEU A 542 6.43 -1.28 8.09
N ASN A 543 5.70 -0.63 7.20
CA ASN A 543 6.26 0.41 6.36
C ASN A 543 6.63 1.66 7.17
N LEU A 544 7.66 2.36 6.71
CA LEU A 544 7.94 3.72 7.17
C LEU A 544 6.81 4.67 6.78
N CYS A 545 6.65 5.76 7.52
CA CYS A 545 5.70 6.81 7.19
C CYS A 545 6.23 7.71 6.06
N HIS A 546 5.32 8.32 5.32
CA HIS A 546 5.65 9.34 4.35
C HIS A 546 5.86 10.68 5.07
N SER A 547 7.09 11.11 5.16
CA SER A 547 7.53 12.18 6.05
C SER A 547 7.13 13.60 5.65
N GLN A 548 6.70 13.83 4.42
CA GLN A 548 6.38 15.20 3.97
C GLN A 548 5.13 15.78 4.61
N ASN A 549 4.22 14.90 5.02
CA ASN A 549 2.99 15.29 5.71
C ASN A 549 3.12 15.15 7.23
N ASP A 550 4.31 14.79 7.70
CA ASP A 550 4.55 14.49 9.10
C ASP A 550 5.94 14.98 9.50
N ARG A 551 5.99 16.25 9.92
CA ARG A 551 7.21 16.92 10.36
C ARG A 551 7.83 16.30 11.60
N ALA A 552 7.03 15.54 12.34
CA ALA A 552 7.45 14.88 13.57
C ALA A 552 8.22 13.59 13.32
N SER A 553 8.24 13.05 12.09
CA SER A 553 8.97 11.82 11.81
C SER A 553 10.47 12.01 11.75
N TYR A 554 11.22 11.10 12.36
CA TYR A 554 12.65 11.01 12.16
C TYR A 554 12.98 10.56 10.73
N ARG A 555 13.89 11.30 10.10
CA ARG A 555 14.36 11.04 8.74
C ARG A 555 15.86 10.96 8.73
N ALA A 556 16.37 9.78 8.53
CA ALA A 556 17.80 9.64 8.30
C ALA A 556 18.22 10.44 7.06
N GLY A 557 19.13 11.40 7.23
CA GLY A 557 19.59 12.26 6.15
C GLY A 557 18.58 13.28 5.62
N GLY A 558 17.47 13.51 6.32
CA GLY A 558 16.50 14.58 5.97
C GLY A 558 15.55 14.23 4.81
N ASN A 559 15.38 12.98 4.46
CA ASN A 559 14.70 12.53 3.25
C ASN A 559 13.21 12.15 3.40
N PHE A 560 12.68 11.48 2.40
CA PHE A 560 11.30 11.26 2.04
C PHE A 560 10.56 10.34 3.01
N MET A 561 11.17 9.22 3.43
CA MET A 561 10.57 8.29 4.37
C MET A 561 11.16 8.45 5.77
N GLY A 562 10.30 8.34 6.77
CA GLY A 562 10.69 8.49 8.16
C GLY A 562 10.00 7.49 9.08
N SER A 563 10.30 7.57 10.36
CA SER A 563 9.63 6.79 11.40
C SER A 563 9.23 7.70 12.55
N MET A 564 8.02 7.52 13.05
CA MET A 564 7.53 8.10 14.29
C MET A 564 7.70 7.14 15.48
N GLY A 565 8.58 6.16 15.36
CA GLY A 565 8.76 5.10 16.36
C GLY A 565 7.79 3.93 16.16
N GLY A 566 7.55 3.16 17.21
CA GLY A 566 6.63 2.03 17.21
C GLY A 566 6.98 0.94 16.21
N PHE A 567 8.27 0.74 15.96
CA PHE A 567 8.81 -0.28 15.05
C PHE A 567 8.44 -0.11 13.58
N ARG A 568 8.04 1.11 13.13
CA ARG A 568 7.90 1.40 11.71
C ARG A 568 9.26 1.30 11.02
N GLY A 569 9.32 0.56 9.90
CA GLY A 569 10.55 0.16 9.22
C GLY A 569 11.15 -1.16 9.74
N TRP A 570 10.33 -2.00 10.37
CA TRP A 570 10.73 -3.30 10.91
C TRP A 570 9.84 -4.43 10.37
N ALA A 571 10.42 -5.63 10.32
CA ALA A 571 9.66 -6.87 10.37
C ALA A 571 9.44 -7.24 11.85
N CYS A 572 8.25 -7.68 12.20
CA CYS A 572 7.87 -8.04 13.58
C CYS A 572 7.30 -9.45 13.64
N ARG A 573 7.32 -10.03 14.82
CA ARG A 573 6.76 -11.34 15.12
C ARG A 573 5.78 -11.27 16.28
N VAL A 574 4.71 -12.06 16.21
CA VAL A 574 3.82 -12.34 17.35
C VAL A 574 3.86 -13.84 17.61
N THR A 575 4.16 -14.24 18.85
CA THR A 575 4.17 -15.65 19.22
C THR A 575 2.74 -16.18 19.38
N PRO A 576 2.54 -17.51 19.43
CA PRO A 576 1.22 -18.10 19.69
C PRO A 576 0.58 -17.63 21.01
N GLU A 577 1.40 -17.24 22.00
CA GLU A 577 0.96 -16.69 23.28
C GLU A 577 0.61 -15.20 23.23
N GLY A 578 0.70 -14.56 22.02
CA GLY A 578 0.39 -13.15 21.82
C GLY A 578 1.56 -12.19 22.12
N LYS A 579 2.79 -12.70 22.38
CA LYS A 579 3.93 -11.84 22.66
C LYS A 579 4.44 -11.18 21.38
N PHE A 580 4.43 -9.86 21.37
CA PHE A 580 5.05 -9.05 20.31
C PHE A 580 6.57 -9.03 20.43
N GLU A 581 7.27 -9.19 19.32
CA GLU A 581 8.73 -9.13 19.25
C GLU A 581 9.17 -8.44 17.96
N PRO A 582 10.01 -7.39 18.01
CA PRO A 582 10.70 -6.88 16.84
C PRO A 582 11.63 -7.98 16.31
N PHE A 583 11.68 -8.18 14.98
CA PHE A 583 12.38 -9.31 14.39
C PHE A 583 13.60 -8.88 13.57
N ALA A 584 13.42 -7.92 12.65
CA ALA A 584 14.50 -7.41 11.80
C ALA A 584 14.23 -5.96 11.43
N SER A 585 15.28 -5.15 11.31
CA SER A 585 15.20 -3.71 11.10
C SER A 585 15.63 -3.29 9.69
N GLY A 586 15.42 -2.03 9.36
CA GLY A 586 15.94 -1.42 8.14
C GLY A 586 15.10 -1.66 6.89
N LEU A 587 13.83 -1.98 7.06
CA LEU A 587 12.86 -2.04 5.97
C LEU A 587 12.40 -0.62 5.64
N ARG A 588 12.14 -0.37 4.35
CA ARG A 588 11.63 0.94 3.91
C ARG A 588 10.13 0.92 3.62
N SER A 589 9.76 0.22 2.58
CA SER A 589 8.40 0.12 2.07
C SER A 589 8.15 -1.30 1.58
N PRO A 590 8.22 -2.29 2.49
CA PRO A 590 7.91 -3.66 2.12
C PRO A 590 6.45 -3.77 1.65
N ALA A 591 6.22 -4.42 0.50
CA ALA A 591 4.88 -4.59 -0.04
C ALA A 591 4.41 -6.05 -0.02
N GLY A 592 5.22 -6.96 0.49
CA GLY A 592 4.86 -8.36 0.64
C GLY A 592 5.89 -9.16 1.42
N MET A 593 5.39 -10.22 2.05
CA MET A 593 6.16 -11.21 2.77
C MET A 593 5.73 -12.62 2.37
N GLY A 594 6.63 -13.57 2.54
CA GLY A 594 6.35 -14.97 2.29
C GLY A 594 7.22 -15.89 3.13
N ILE A 595 6.86 -17.16 3.14
CA ILE A 595 7.67 -18.26 3.68
C ILE A 595 7.95 -19.21 2.52
N ASP A 596 9.23 -19.54 2.30
CA ASP A 596 9.60 -20.50 1.26
C ASP A 596 9.28 -21.94 1.70
N PRO A 597 9.29 -22.92 0.78
CA PRO A 597 9.02 -24.32 1.13
C PRO A 597 9.97 -24.92 2.17
N ALA A 598 11.12 -24.30 2.41
CA ALA A 598 12.08 -24.70 3.45
C ALA A 598 11.81 -23.99 4.80
N GLY A 599 10.80 -23.15 4.90
CA GLY A 599 10.40 -22.43 6.11
C GLY A 599 11.16 -21.12 6.35
N ARG A 600 11.92 -20.63 5.37
CA ARG A 600 12.64 -19.35 5.49
C ARG A 600 11.73 -18.18 5.11
N LEU A 601 11.78 -17.13 5.92
CA LEU A 601 11.05 -15.88 5.69
C LEU A 601 11.73 -15.07 4.58
N LEU A 602 10.94 -14.41 3.76
CA LEU A 602 11.42 -13.42 2.81
C LEU A 602 10.46 -12.24 2.70
N PHE A 603 10.99 -11.13 2.21
CA PHE A 603 10.21 -9.94 1.92
C PHE A 603 10.66 -9.27 0.63
N ILE A 604 9.80 -8.42 0.11
CA ILE A 604 10.10 -7.59 -1.05
C ILE A 604 9.96 -6.13 -0.63
N ASP A 605 11.02 -5.33 -0.87
CA ASP A 605 11.09 -3.92 -0.50
C ASP A 605 11.19 -3.03 -1.75
N ASN A 606 10.52 -1.88 -1.71
CA ASN A 606 10.48 -0.94 -2.82
C ASN A 606 11.68 0.00 -2.81
N GLN A 607 12.12 0.40 -4.02
CA GLN A 607 13.14 1.41 -4.22
C GLN A 607 12.86 2.70 -3.45
N GLY A 608 13.92 3.35 -3.02
CA GLY A 608 13.92 4.68 -2.42
C GLY A 608 15.25 5.03 -1.79
N GLU A 609 15.24 5.98 -0.88
CA GLU A 609 16.43 6.28 -0.11
C GLU A 609 16.91 5.03 0.65
N TYR A 610 18.20 4.82 0.66
CA TYR A 610 18.92 3.65 1.19
C TYR A 610 18.55 2.29 0.56
N VAL A 611 17.63 2.30 -0.41
CA VAL A 611 17.24 1.13 -1.22
C VAL A 611 17.44 1.48 -2.68
N GLY A 612 18.63 1.20 -3.22
CA GLY A 612 19.06 1.64 -4.53
C GLY A 612 18.15 1.20 -5.68
N THR A 613 17.60 -0.01 -5.61
CA THR A 613 16.48 -0.50 -6.43
C THR A 613 15.65 -1.47 -5.62
N SER A 614 14.44 -1.77 -6.04
CA SER A 614 13.59 -2.75 -5.37
C SER A 614 14.31 -4.09 -5.22
N LYS A 615 14.02 -4.82 -4.15
CA LYS A 615 14.77 -6.04 -3.80
C LYS A 615 13.90 -7.11 -3.19
N LEU A 616 14.29 -8.37 -3.41
CA LEU A 616 13.87 -9.54 -2.66
C LEU A 616 14.99 -9.95 -1.72
N ALA A 617 14.70 -10.13 -0.44
CA ALA A 617 15.67 -10.55 0.55
C ALA A 617 15.05 -11.56 1.54
N TYR A 618 15.89 -12.49 2.03
CA TYR A 618 15.50 -13.39 3.12
C TYR A 618 15.65 -12.67 4.46
N LEU A 619 14.65 -12.84 5.33
CA LEU A 619 14.62 -12.24 6.66
C LEU A 619 15.29 -13.13 7.69
N THR A 620 16.29 -12.58 8.34
CA THR A 620 16.99 -13.20 9.46
C THR A 620 16.80 -12.34 10.71
N LYS A 621 16.55 -12.96 11.85
CA LYS A 621 16.36 -12.26 13.11
C LYS A 621 17.59 -11.39 13.45
N ASP A 622 17.33 -10.22 14.01
CA ASP A 622 18.32 -9.23 14.49
C ASP A 622 19.22 -8.65 13.38
N HIS A 623 18.83 -8.81 12.09
CA HIS A 623 19.58 -8.23 10.96
C HIS A 623 18.99 -6.89 10.52
N PHE A 624 19.84 -6.09 9.88
CA PHE A 624 19.53 -4.78 9.34
C PHE A 624 19.49 -4.82 7.81
N TYR A 625 18.44 -4.25 7.18
CA TYR A 625 18.19 -4.36 5.75
C TYR A 625 18.36 -3.06 4.95
N GLY A 626 18.93 -2.01 5.55
CA GLY A 626 19.46 -0.86 4.82
C GLY A 626 18.89 0.50 5.22
N HIS A 627 17.58 0.63 5.51
CA HIS A 627 16.99 1.95 5.82
C HIS A 627 17.07 2.29 7.31
N PRO A 628 17.80 3.34 7.73
CA PRO A 628 18.09 3.56 9.15
C PRO A 628 16.97 4.24 9.94
N SER A 629 15.95 4.83 9.29
CA SER A 629 14.91 5.60 10.03
C SER A 629 14.17 4.77 11.09
N GLY A 630 13.98 3.46 10.85
CA GLY A 630 13.31 2.58 11.81
C GLY A 630 14.13 2.31 13.09
N LEU A 631 15.43 2.61 13.10
CA LEU A 631 16.33 2.37 14.22
C LEU A 631 16.01 3.23 15.45
N VAL A 632 15.25 4.30 15.30
CA VAL A 632 14.75 5.10 16.43
C VAL A 632 13.86 4.30 17.39
N SER A 633 13.33 3.15 16.94
CA SER A 633 12.58 2.24 17.82
C SER A 633 13.47 1.36 18.70
N LEU A 634 14.79 1.40 18.54
CA LEU A 634 15.71 0.71 19.42
C LEU A 634 15.69 1.34 20.84
N PRO A 635 15.80 0.53 21.92
CA PRO A 635 15.76 1.04 23.28
C PRO A 635 16.81 2.13 23.53
N GLY A 636 16.38 3.25 24.09
CA GLY A 636 17.27 4.38 24.44
C GLY A 636 17.70 5.26 23.26
N MET A 637 17.30 4.93 22.04
CA MET A 637 17.63 5.73 20.85
C MET A 637 16.72 6.96 20.72
N LYS A 638 17.31 8.03 20.20
CA LYS A 638 16.64 9.28 19.85
C LYS A 638 17.01 9.64 18.40
N PRO A 639 16.30 10.56 17.77
CA PRO A 639 16.60 10.99 16.42
C PRO A 639 18.03 11.44 16.16
N ASP A 640 18.61 12.11 17.12
CA ASP A 640 19.97 12.65 17.09
C ASP A 640 21.03 11.71 17.68
N SER A 641 20.63 10.50 18.04
CA SER A 641 21.58 9.50 18.55
C SER A 641 22.60 9.13 17.48
N PRO A 642 23.91 9.30 17.73
CA PRO A 642 24.94 8.96 16.76
C PRO A 642 24.97 7.47 16.42
N GLU A 643 24.36 6.63 17.25
CA GLU A 643 24.28 5.17 17.09
C GLU A 643 23.38 4.76 15.91
N ILE A 644 22.41 5.60 15.50
CA ILE A 644 21.50 5.31 14.38
C ILE A 644 21.95 5.96 13.07
N ALA A 645 23.13 6.54 13.01
CA ALA A 645 23.67 7.11 11.78
C ALA A 645 23.90 6.03 10.73
N PHE A 646 23.56 6.34 9.47
CA PHE A 646 23.59 5.36 8.37
C PHE A 646 24.99 4.75 8.14
N ASP A 647 26.04 5.55 8.19
CA ASP A 647 27.43 5.12 8.02
C ASP A 647 27.88 4.06 9.02
N LYS A 648 27.28 4.04 10.22
CA LYS A 648 27.53 3.00 11.23
C LYS A 648 26.81 1.69 10.92
N TRP A 649 25.62 1.76 10.33
CA TRP A 649 24.80 0.59 10.04
C TRP A 649 25.02 0.01 8.65
N GLN A 650 25.46 0.84 7.69
CA GLN A 650 25.71 0.40 6.32
C GLN A 650 26.61 -0.84 6.22
N PRO A 651 27.71 -0.95 6.96
CA PRO A 651 28.56 -2.15 6.89
C PRO A 651 27.89 -3.44 7.39
N SER A 652 26.83 -3.32 8.21
CA SER A 652 26.04 -4.45 8.73
C SER A 652 24.80 -4.73 7.90
N THR A 653 24.61 -4.06 6.75
CA THR A 653 23.47 -4.30 5.88
C THR A 653 23.51 -5.74 5.37
N HIS A 654 22.46 -6.49 5.70
CA HIS A 654 22.32 -7.86 5.23
C HIS A 654 22.16 -7.91 3.71
N PRO A 655 22.89 -8.76 2.99
CA PRO A 655 22.76 -8.89 1.54
C PRO A 655 21.32 -9.22 1.12
N LEU A 656 20.88 -8.62 0.04
CA LEU A 656 19.66 -9.03 -0.64
C LEU A 656 19.92 -10.27 -1.51
N ALA A 657 18.88 -11.01 -1.88
CA ALA A 657 19.02 -12.16 -2.78
C ALA A 657 18.89 -11.72 -4.26
N ILE A 658 17.85 -10.97 -4.61
CA ILE A 658 17.56 -10.62 -6.00
C ILE A 658 17.22 -9.13 -6.08
N TRP A 659 17.91 -8.40 -6.96
CA TRP A 659 17.50 -7.06 -7.36
C TRP A 659 16.32 -7.12 -8.34
N LEU A 660 15.36 -6.24 -8.11
CA LEU A 660 14.23 -6.00 -9.00
C LEU A 660 14.44 -4.63 -9.65
N PRO A 661 15.03 -4.57 -10.86
CA PRO A 661 15.51 -3.32 -11.43
C PRO A 661 14.37 -2.35 -11.75
N GLN A 662 14.44 -1.18 -11.10
CA GLN A 662 13.49 -0.10 -11.26
C GLN A 662 13.35 0.32 -12.72
N SER A 663 12.14 0.63 -13.16
CA SER A 663 11.79 1.07 -14.50
C SER A 663 12.02 0.06 -15.64
N ARG A 664 12.77 -1.02 -15.39
CA ARG A 664 12.97 -2.11 -16.37
C ARG A 664 11.92 -3.20 -16.20
N LEU A 665 11.84 -3.78 -15.01
CA LEU A 665 10.92 -4.88 -14.70
C LEU A 665 9.96 -4.57 -13.55
N ALA A 666 10.37 -3.76 -12.59
CA ALA A 666 9.60 -3.47 -11.39
C ALA A 666 9.70 -1.99 -11.00
N ASN A 667 8.62 -1.45 -10.44
CA ASN A 667 8.59 -0.14 -9.79
C ASN A 667 8.07 -0.27 -8.35
N SER A 668 6.98 -1.00 -8.17
CA SER A 668 6.35 -1.24 -6.87
C SER A 668 5.98 -2.71 -6.77
N PRO A 669 6.98 -3.60 -6.59
CA PRO A 669 6.73 -5.04 -6.51
C PRO A 669 5.89 -5.39 -5.28
N GLY A 670 4.96 -6.32 -5.49
CA GLY A 670 4.00 -6.79 -4.49
C GLY A 670 4.43 -8.05 -3.75
N ASN A 671 3.47 -8.88 -3.37
CA ASN A 671 3.68 -10.10 -2.59
C ASN A 671 4.27 -11.24 -3.45
N PRO A 672 5.16 -12.08 -2.91
CA PRO A 672 5.61 -13.29 -3.56
C PRO A 672 4.58 -14.42 -3.43
N ALA A 673 4.46 -15.25 -4.49
CA ALA A 673 3.71 -16.51 -4.46
C ALA A 673 4.51 -17.63 -5.13
N TRP A 674 4.67 -18.75 -4.44
CA TRP A 674 5.37 -19.92 -5.00
C TRP A 674 4.44 -20.76 -5.86
N ASP A 675 4.91 -21.16 -7.01
CA ASP A 675 4.26 -22.21 -7.79
C ASP A 675 4.54 -23.58 -7.16
N LEU A 676 3.64 -24.01 -6.31
CA LEU A 676 3.62 -25.34 -5.69
C LEU A 676 2.56 -26.25 -6.32
N THR A 677 2.11 -25.93 -7.54
CA THR A 677 1.02 -26.65 -8.23
C THR A 677 1.42 -28.00 -8.79
N GLY A 678 2.73 -28.34 -8.72
CA GLY A 678 3.26 -29.61 -9.28
C GLY A 678 3.17 -29.67 -10.81
N GLY A 679 3.33 -28.51 -11.48
CA GLY A 679 3.32 -28.36 -12.93
C GLY A 679 1.94 -28.11 -13.55
N LYS A 680 0.87 -27.93 -12.74
CA LYS A 680 -0.44 -27.55 -13.29
C LYS A 680 -0.46 -26.12 -13.85
N PHE A 681 0.45 -25.26 -13.41
CA PHE A 681 0.65 -23.92 -13.97
C PHE A 681 1.73 -23.88 -15.06
N GLY A 682 2.15 -25.03 -15.60
CA GLY A 682 3.15 -25.13 -16.66
C GLY A 682 4.56 -25.45 -16.14
N PRO A 683 5.63 -25.08 -16.87
CA PRO A 683 6.98 -25.57 -16.61
C PRO A 683 7.73 -24.81 -15.49
N PHE A 684 7.05 -23.99 -14.70
CA PHE A 684 7.70 -23.07 -13.74
C PHE A 684 7.53 -23.50 -12.27
N SER A 685 7.19 -24.76 -12.02
CA SER A 685 7.01 -25.28 -10.66
C SER A 685 8.22 -25.02 -9.77
N GLY A 686 7.99 -24.57 -8.54
CA GLY A 686 9.01 -24.18 -7.56
C GLY A 686 9.51 -22.74 -7.70
N GLN A 687 9.14 -22.00 -8.73
CA GLN A 687 9.52 -20.60 -8.90
C GLN A 687 8.56 -19.66 -8.13
N ILE A 688 9.05 -18.47 -7.86
CA ILE A 688 8.27 -17.41 -7.19
C ILE A 688 7.67 -16.50 -8.25
N PHE A 689 6.37 -16.22 -8.15
CA PHE A 689 5.71 -15.19 -8.94
C PHE A 689 5.55 -13.92 -8.11
N VAL A 690 5.94 -12.78 -8.69
CA VAL A 690 5.92 -11.46 -8.06
C VAL A 690 5.19 -10.49 -8.98
N GLY A 691 4.14 -9.86 -8.48
CA GLY A 691 3.44 -8.80 -9.18
C GLY A 691 4.16 -7.45 -9.08
N ASP A 692 3.90 -6.55 -10.01
CA ASP A 692 4.27 -5.14 -9.89
C ASP A 692 3.03 -4.25 -10.02
N GLN A 693 2.85 -3.37 -9.05
CA GLN A 693 1.69 -2.49 -8.98
C GLN A 693 1.74 -1.42 -10.07
N THR A 694 2.86 -0.71 -10.21
CA THR A 694 2.96 0.41 -11.14
C THR A 694 2.99 -0.03 -12.59
N LEU A 695 3.79 -1.04 -12.92
CA LEU A 695 3.96 -1.51 -14.30
C LEU A 695 2.84 -2.44 -14.77
N SER A 696 2.00 -2.93 -13.85
CA SER A 696 0.94 -3.92 -14.15
C SER A 696 1.51 -5.16 -14.82
N THR A 697 2.56 -5.71 -14.21
CA THR A 697 3.31 -6.85 -14.69
C THR A 697 3.33 -7.99 -13.68
N LEU A 698 3.66 -9.17 -14.15
CA LEU A 698 3.95 -10.35 -13.34
C LEU A 698 5.32 -10.88 -13.72
N LEU A 699 6.16 -11.11 -12.73
CA LEU A 699 7.55 -11.52 -12.86
C LEU A 699 7.73 -12.92 -12.26
N ARG A 700 8.78 -13.63 -12.67
CA ARG A 700 9.25 -14.86 -12.04
C ARG A 700 10.59 -14.60 -11.37
N ALA A 701 10.74 -14.99 -10.12
CA ALA A 701 11.99 -14.98 -9.40
C ALA A 701 12.43 -16.42 -9.12
N VAL A 702 13.70 -16.70 -9.40
CA VAL A 702 14.33 -18.01 -9.22
C VAL A 702 15.52 -17.86 -8.29
N PRO A 703 15.34 -18.07 -6.98
CA PRO A 703 16.43 -18.03 -6.03
C PRO A 703 17.46 -19.12 -6.30
N GLU A 704 18.72 -18.76 -6.10
CA GLU A 704 19.88 -19.64 -6.13
C GLU A 704 20.66 -19.49 -4.82
N ARG A 705 21.21 -20.58 -4.30
CA ARG A 705 22.05 -20.52 -3.10
C ARG A 705 23.42 -21.15 -3.38
N ILE A 706 24.48 -20.39 -3.14
CA ILE A 706 25.87 -20.84 -3.26
C ILE A 706 26.53 -20.72 -1.89
N GLY A 707 26.83 -21.87 -1.28
CA GLY A 707 27.23 -21.91 0.12
C GLY A 707 26.14 -21.33 1.04
N GLU A 708 26.48 -20.27 1.77
CA GLU A 708 25.52 -19.55 2.64
C GLU A 708 24.92 -18.29 1.98
N VAL A 709 25.24 -18.02 0.71
CA VAL A 709 24.85 -16.80 0.02
C VAL A 709 23.60 -17.04 -0.84
N ASP A 710 22.56 -16.29 -0.59
CA ASP A 710 21.35 -16.25 -1.40
C ASP A 710 21.50 -15.22 -2.52
N GLN A 711 21.19 -15.61 -3.74
CA GLN A 711 21.19 -14.82 -4.97
C GLN A 711 20.15 -15.35 -5.95
N GLY A 712 20.12 -14.89 -7.19
CA GLY A 712 19.21 -15.51 -8.17
C GLY A 712 18.79 -14.63 -9.33
N THR A 713 17.85 -15.16 -10.10
CA THR A 713 17.37 -14.59 -11.36
C THR A 713 15.99 -13.98 -11.21
N LEU A 714 15.78 -12.83 -11.86
CA LEU A 714 14.46 -12.27 -12.14
C LEU A 714 14.17 -12.37 -13.63
N LEU A 715 12.96 -12.77 -13.98
CA LEU A 715 12.51 -13.00 -15.37
C LEU A 715 11.13 -12.35 -15.58
N PRO A 716 10.86 -11.72 -16.73
CA PRO A 716 9.51 -11.29 -17.08
C PRO A 716 8.61 -12.51 -17.30
N PHE A 717 7.31 -12.35 -16.97
CA PHE A 717 6.31 -13.37 -17.28
C PHE A 717 5.11 -12.77 -18.03
N ALA A 718 4.39 -11.84 -17.43
CA ALA A 718 3.23 -11.21 -18.07
C ALA A 718 3.27 -9.69 -17.96
N SER A 719 2.71 -9.00 -18.95
CA SER A 719 2.55 -7.55 -18.94
C SER A 719 1.20 -7.12 -19.50
N LYS A 720 0.89 -5.81 -19.43
CA LYS A 720 -0.39 -5.25 -19.86
C LYS A 720 -1.59 -5.85 -19.10
N LEU A 721 -1.40 -6.15 -17.83
CA LEU A 721 -2.48 -6.57 -16.94
C LEU A 721 -3.41 -5.39 -16.64
N ALA A 722 -4.65 -5.68 -16.22
CA ALA A 722 -5.71 -4.68 -16.11
C ALA A 722 -5.46 -3.57 -15.08
N SER A 723 -4.74 -3.88 -14.01
CA SER A 723 -4.31 -2.93 -12.97
C SER A 723 -3.02 -3.39 -12.31
N GLY A 724 -2.57 -2.68 -11.29
CA GLY A 724 -1.35 -2.98 -10.57
C GLY A 724 -1.44 -4.26 -9.73
N VAL A 725 -0.53 -5.20 -9.94
CA VAL A 725 -0.57 -6.52 -9.28
C VAL A 725 0.07 -6.44 -7.90
N MET A 726 -0.75 -6.62 -6.86
CA MET A 726 -0.30 -6.60 -5.46
C MET A 726 -0.23 -7.99 -4.84
N ARG A 727 -1.20 -8.87 -5.12
CA ARG A 727 -1.37 -10.16 -4.43
C ARG A 727 -1.62 -11.28 -5.42
N PRO A 728 -0.62 -12.03 -5.83
CA PRO A 728 -0.80 -13.30 -6.53
C PRO A 728 -1.12 -14.42 -5.53
N ALA A 729 -1.99 -15.36 -5.91
CA ALA A 729 -2.30 -16.57 -5.15
C ALA A 729 -2.64 -17.73 -6.08
N PHE A 730 -1.98 -18.90 -5.90
CA PHE A 730 -2.30 -20.09 -6.65
C PHE A 730 -3.58 -20.75 -6.14
N LEU A 731 -4.43 -21.18 -7.07
CA LEU A 731 -5.67 -21.88 -6.78
C LEU A 731 -5.48 -23.41 -6.85
N PRO A 732 -6.37 -24.21 -6.25
CA PRO A 732 -6.25 -25.68 -6.24
C PRO A 732 -6.24 -26.33 -7.63
N ASP A 733 -6.86 -25.67 -8.61
CA ASP A 733 -6.87 -26.12 -10.01
C ASP A 733 -5.53 -25.84 -10.75
N GLY A 734 -4.60 -25.18 -10.08
CA GLY A 734 -3.29 -24.80 -10.62
C GLY A 734 -3.26 -23.43 -11.30
N SER A 735 -4.36 -22.72 -11.41
CA SER A 735 -4.37 -21.36 -11.94
C SER A 735 -3.84 -20.35 -10.91
N LEU A 736 -3.47 -19.17 -11.40
CA LEU A 736 -2.95 -18.05 -10.59
C LEU A 736 -3.96 -16.91 -10.59
N LEU A 737 -4.46 -16.54 -9.40
CA LEU A 737 -5.33 -15.40 -9.19
C LEU A 737 -4.49 -14.16 -8.82
N LEU A 738 -4.81 -13.02 -9.41
CA LEU A 738 -4.09 -11.76 -9.25
C LEU A 738 -5.02 -10.71 -8.65
N GLY A 739 -4.77 -10.35 -7.40
CA GLY A 739 -5.36 -9.18 -6.75
C GLY A 739 -4.64 -7.90 -7.19
N GLN A 740 -5.40 -6.93 -7.69
CA GLN A 740 -4.87 -5.76 -8.37
C GLN A 740 -5.47 -4.47 -7.85
N THR A 741 -4.63 -3.43 -7.68
CA THR A 741 -5.03 -2.07 -7.32
C THR A 741 -4.14 -1.04 -8.02
N GLY A 742 -4.74 0.05 -8.52
CA GLY A 742 -4.03 1.21 -9.08
C GLY A 742 -3.81 2.34 -8.07
N ARG A 743 -4.40 2.24 -6.88
CA ARG A 743 -4.34 3.31 -5.88
C ARG A 743 -2.94 3.45 -5.25
N GLY A 744 -2.51 4.69 -5.07
CA GLY A 744 -1.22 5.04 -4.48
C GLY A 744 -0.22 5.49 -5.54
N TRP A 745 0.19 4.65 -6.45
CA TRP A 745 1.17 4.94 -7.49
C TRP A 745 0.64 4.77 -8.90
N GLN A 746 -0.66 4.74 -9.11
CA GLN A 746 -1.32 4.45 -10.38
C GLN A 746 -0.70 3.26 -11.14
N SER A 747 -1.49 2.58 -11.92
CA SER A 747 -1.00 1.43 -12.69
C SER A 747 -1.06 1.72 -14.19
N LYS A 748 -0.11 1.17 -14.94
CA LYS A 748 -0.15 1.21 -16.41
C LYS A 748 -1.38 0.53 -16.99
N GLY A 749 -1.97 -0.41 -16.27
CA GLY A 749 -3.19 -1.12 -16.69
C GLY A 749 -4.42 -0.24 -16.79
N GLY A 750 -4.43 0.91 -16.10
CA GLY A 750 -5.47 1.94 -16.22
C GLY A 750 -6.73 1.70 -15.38
N ASN A 751 -7.05 0.47 -14.98
CA ASN A 751 -8.19 0.22 -14.10
C ASN A 751 -7.86 0.58 -12.64
N GLU A 752 -8.82 1.11 -11.90
CA GLU A 752 -8.67 1.41 -10.46
C GLU A 752 -8.35 0.14 -9.65
N ALA A 753 -8.97 -0.97 -10.01
CA ALA A 753 -8.75 -2.29 -9.41
C ALA A 753 -9.16 -3.40 -10.39
N SER A 754 -8.69 -4.60 -10.15
CA SER A 754 -9.13 -5.78 -10.91
C SER A 754 -8.84 -7.06 -10.13
N LEU A 755 -9.52 -8.14 -10.51
CA LEU A 755 -9.23 -9.50 -10.07
C LEU A 755 -9.14 -10.36 -11.33
N GLN A 756 -7.92 -10.77 -11.71
CA GLN A 756 -7.66 -11.54 -12.92
C GLN A 756 -7.13 -12.93 -12.59
N ARG A 757 -7.54 -13.92 -13.38
CA ARG A 757 -7.08 -15.30 -13.26
C ARG A 757 -6.31 -15.68 -14.51
N ILE A 758 -5.11 -16.24 -14.33
CA ILE A 758 -4.24 -16.78 -15.38
C ILE A 758 -4.17 -18.29 -15.21
N TRP A 759 -4.26 -19.03 -16.32
CA TRP A 759 -4.07 -20.50 -16.32
C TRP A 759 -3.32 -20.96 -17.55
N TRP A 760 -2.68 -22.10 -17.42
CA TRP A 760 -2.01 -22.79 -18.54
C TRP A 760 -2.97 -23.76 -19.21
N ASP A 761 -2.86 -23.93 -20.54
CA ASP A 761 -3.73 -24.81 -21.35
C ASP A 761 -3.44 -26.32 -21.15
N GLY A 762 -2.40 -26.66 -20.38
CA GLY A 762 -1.97 -28.04 -20.14
C GLY A 762 -1.25 -28.71 -21.30
N LYS A 763 -0.95 -28.00 -22.39
CA LYS A 763 -0.43 -28.57 -23.64
C LYS A 763 0.75 -27.80 -24.21
N THR A 764 0.61 -26.49 -24.32
CA THR A 764 1.59 -25.64 -25.03
C THR A 764 2.68 -25.18 -24.06
N THR A 765 3.83 -25.88 -24.08
CA THR A 765 4.99 -25.40 -23.32
C THR A 765 5.58 -24.17 -24.01
N PRO A 766 5.59 -22.99 -23.37
CA PRO A 766 6.19 -21.79 -23.94
C PRO A 766 7.70 -21.97 -24.12
N ALA A 767 8.28 -21.34 -25.11
CA ALA A 767 9.73 -21.31 -25.30
C ALA A 767 10.27 -20.07 -24.52
N GLU A 768 10.83 -20.31 -23.36
CA GLU A 768 11.25 -19.28 -22.39
C GLU A 768 12.59 -19.67 -21.74
N ILE A 769 13.28 -18.69 -21.13
CA ILE A 769 14.32 -19.01 -20.16
C ILE A 769 13.63 -19.57 -18.90
N HIS A 770 13.95 -20.80 -18.53
CA HIS A 770 13.46 -21.41 -17.29
C HIS A 770 14.18 -20.82 -16.08
N SER A 771 15.52 -20.83 -16.10
CA SER A 771 16.38 -20.35 -15.04
C SER A 771 17.77 -19.97 -15.56
N VAL A 772 18.50 -19.18 -14.82
CA VAL A 772 19.93 -18.93 -14.99
C VAL A 772 20.62 -19.28 -13.68
N THR A 773 21.69 -20.03 -13.75
CA THR A 773 22.52 -20.38 -12.58
C THR A 773 23.96 -19.92 -12.79
N THR A 774 24.60 -19.58 -11.68
CA THR A 774 25.99 -19.10 -11.67
C THR A 774 26.96 -20.25 -11.61
N GLY A 775 27.84 -20.38 -12.61
CA GLY A 775 28.92 -21.39 -12.68
C GLY A 775 30.29 -20.77 -12.40
N LYS A 776 31.35 -21.60 -12.47
CA LYS A 776 32.72 -21.14 -12.24
C LYS A 776 33.27 -20.24 -13.37
N THR A 777 32.81 -20.39 -14.59
CA THR A 777 33.33 -19.70 -15.77
C THR A 777 32.29 -18.85 -16.48
N GLY A 778 31.11 -18.73 -15.91
CA GLY A 778 30.00 -17.99 -16.50
C GLY A 778 28.63 -18.50 -16.01
N PHE A 779 27.64 -18.36 -16.84
CA PHE A 779 26.26 -18.74 -16.51
C PHE A 779 25.82 -20.01 -17.24
N THR A 780 24.96 -20.80 -16.60
CA THR A 780 24.18 -21.86 -17.27
C THR A 780 22.75 -21.39 -17.40
N VAL A 781 22.27 -21.30 -18.64
CA VAL A 781 20.91 -20.93 -18.99
C VAL A 781 20.13 -22.18 -19.32
N LEU A 782 19.07 -22.46 -18.55
CA LEU A 782 18.15 -23.55 -18.84
C LEU A 782 16.92 -22.99 -19.56
N LEU A 783 16.57 -23.61 -20.69
CA LEU A 783 15.37 -23.28 -21.46
C LEU A 783 14.23 -24.25 -21.15
N THR A 784 13.01 -23.79 -21.30
CA THR A 784 11.80 -24.64 -21.15
C THR A 784 11.65 -25.64 -22.30
N ARG A 785 12.19 -25.31 -23.47
CA ARG A 785 12.17 -26.17 -24.70
C ARG A 785 13.55 -26.25 -25.33
N ALA A 786 13.77 -27.31 -26.09
CA ALA A 786 14.99 -27.44 -26.88
C ALA A 786 15.01 -26.45 -28.06
N LEU A 787 16.20 -25.92 -28.35
CA LEU A 787 16.46 -25.16 -29.56
C LEU A 787 16.29 -26.03 -30.84
N GLY A 788 15.98 -25.40 -31.95
CA GLY A 788 15.87 -26.07 -33.26
C GLY A 788 17.13 -26.84 -33.63
N ALA A 789 16.97 -27.98 -34.29
CA ALA A 789 18.09 -28.88 -34.63
C ALA A 789 19.16 -28.23 -35.51
N ASP A 790 18.77 -27.23 -36.26
CA ASP A 790 19.59 -26.42 -37.18
C ASP A 790 20.35 -25.27 -36.50
N VAL A 791 20.00 -24.92 -35.28
CA VAL A 791 20.67 -23.84 -34.56
C VAL A 791 22.05 -24.26 -34.07
N SER A 792 23.11 -23.64 -34.58
CA SER A 792 24.47 -23.84 -34.12
C SER A 792 24.83 -23.00 -32.89
N GLU A 793 25.92 -23.36 -32.21
CA GLU A 793 26.47 -22.55 -31.11
C GLU A 793 26.88 -21.14 -31.58
N ALA A 794 27.37 -21.02 -32.83
CA ALA A 794 27.74 -19.74 -33.44
C ALA A 794 26.48 -18.86 -33.69
N ASP A 795 25.38 -19.46 -34.19
CA ASP A 795 24.10 -18.74 -34.38
C ASP A 795 23.56 -18.22 -33.05
N LEU A 796 23.65 -19.06 -32.01
CA LEU A 796 23.20 -18.71 -30.67
C LEU A 796 24.07 -17.60 -30.07
N LEU A 797 25.41 -17.70 -30.18
CA LEU A 797 26.36 -16.69 -29.69
C LEU A 797 26.08 -15.31 -30.32
N ALA A 798 25.75 -15.29 -31.61
CA ALA A 798 25.43 -14.04 -32.32
C ALA A 798 24.16 -13.34 -31.81
N LYS A 799 23.27 -14.04 -31.13
CA LYS A 799 22.01 -13.50 -30.57
C LYS A 799 22.10 -13.16 -29.08
N LEU A 800 23.16 -13.59 -28.42
CA LEU A 800 23.37 -13.36 -27.00
C LEU A 800 24.02 -12.00 -26.74
N GLN A 801 23.49 -11.29 -25.74
CA GLN A 801 24.06 -10.05 -25.23
C GLN A 801 24.05 -10.11 -23.71
N LEU A 802 25.13 -9.63 -23.11
CA LEU A 802 25.25 -9.53 -21.67
C LEU A 802 25.76 -8.14 -21.28
N GLU A 803 25.09 -7.50 -20.36
CA GLU A 803 25.54 -6.27 -19.72
C GLU A 803 25.39 -6.38 -18.21
N SER A 804 26.17 -5.63 -17.46
CA SER A 804 26.05 -5.64 -16.00
C SER A 804 26.24 -4.26 -15.40
N TRP A 805 25.70 -4.07 -14.19
CA TRP A 805 25.83 -2.83 -13.40
C TRP A 805 25.63 -3.11 -11.90
N THR A 806 25.86 -2.07 -11.08
CA THR A 806 25.64 -2.12 -9.64
C THR A 806 24.63 -1.06 -9.22
N TYR A 807 24.11 -1.21 -8.00
CA TYR A 807 23.29 -0.20 -7.34
C TYR A 807 23.91 0.22 -6.01
N SER A 808 23.84 1.51 -5.69
CA SER A 808 24.35 2.08 -4.45
C SER A 808 23.22 2.37 -3.46
N SER A 809 23.46 2.08 -2.19
CA SER A 809 22.62 2.58 -1.09
C SER A 809 23.12 3.95 -0.66
N SER A 810 22.26 4.95 -0.66
CA SER A 810 22.58 6.32 -0.26
C SER A 810 21.35 7.06 0.24
N VAL A 811 21.52 8.27 0.73
CA VAL A 811 20.42 9.17 1.08
C VAL A 811 19.54 9.56 -0.12
N GLN A 812 20.03 9.37 -1.34
CA GLN A 812 19.27 9.67 -2.54
C GLN A 812 18.16 8.65 -2.77
N TYR A 813 17.07 9.10 -3.39
CA TYR A 813 15.98 8.23 -3.79
C TYR A 813 16.39 7.32 -4.94
N GLY A 814 16.63 6.04 -4.64
CA GLY A 814 17.10 5.08 -5.63
C GLY A 814 18.56 5.29 -6.07
N SER A 815 19.00 4.46 -6.95
CA SER A 815 20.33 4.50 -7.56
C SER A 815 20.21 4.38 -9.06
N ARG A 816 21.07 5.12 -9.77
CA ARG A 816 21.30 4.83 -11.18
C ARG A 816 22.03 3.49 -11.34
N GLU A 817 22.05 2.97 -12.55
CA GLU A 817 22.85 1.80 -12.96
C GLU A 817 24.33 2.22 -12.97
N ASN A 818 25.04 2.04 -11.86
CA ASN A 818 26.44 2.44 -11.74
C ASN A 818 27.35 1.44 -12.45
N GLU A 819 28.48 1.90 -12.93
CA GLU A 819 29.52 1.08 -13.56
C GLU A 819 28.96 0.13 -14.64
N LYS A 820 27.98 0.62 -15.38
CA LYS A 820 27.34 -0.16 -16.43
C LYS A 820 28.36 -0.50 -17.54
N ARG A 821 28.44 -1.79 -17.88
CA ARG A 821 29.34 -2.29 -18.91
C ARG A 821 28.70 -3.42 -19.71
N LYS A 822 29.23 -3.65 -20.90
CA LYS A 822 28.96 -4.87 -21.66
C LYS A 822 29.98 -5.94 -21.24
N ASP A 823 29.51 -7.12 -20.93
CA ASP A 823 30.33 -8.25 -20.59
C ASP A 823 30.45 -9.17 -21.81
N PRO A 824 31.66 -9.34 -22.40
CA PRO A 824 31.83 -10.19 -23.57
C PRO A 824 31.54 -11.66 -23.22
N ILE A 825 30.85 -12.36 -24.10
CA ILE A 825 30.67 -13.82 -24.06
C ILE A 825 31.67 -14.41 -25.01
N ALA A 826 32.67 -15.13 -24.50
CA ALA A 826 33.75 -15.71 -25.30
C ALA A 826 33.32 -16.98 -26.03
N GLY A 827 32.40 -17.74 -25.47
CA GLY A 827 31.92 -18.98 -26.03
C GLY A 827 30.57 -19.44 -25.48
N VAL A 828 29.98 -20.32 -26.22
CA VAL A 828 28.72 -20.97 -25.86
C VAL A 828 28.88 -22.47 -26.06
N LYS A 829 28.40 -23.27 -25.10
CA LYS A 829 28.29 -24.72 -25.23
C LYS A 829 26.83 -25.12 -25.07
N LEU A 830 26.31 -25.76 -26.12
CA LEU A 830 24.96 -26.26 -26.12
C LEU A 830 24.98 -27.76 -25.72
N ALA A 831 24.27 -28.10 -24.65
CA ALA A 831 24.15 -29.48 -24.20
C ALA A 831 23.40 -30.36 -25.22
N ALA A 832 23.55 -31.70 -25.12
CA ALA A 832 22.93 -32.63 -26.04
C ALA A 832 21.38 -32.58 -26.05
N ASP A 833 20.77 -32.19 -24.95
CA ASP A 833 19.32 -31.96 -24.83
C ASP A 833 18.84 -30.67 -25.51
N ARG A 834 19.78 -29.84 -25.99
CA ARG A 834 19.56 -28.55 -26.63
C ARG A 834 18.72 -27.55 -25.81
N ARG A 835 18.62 -27.79 -24.49
CA ARG A 835 17.90 -26.92 -23.53
C ARG A 835 18.85 -26.21 -22.60
N SER A 836 20.02 -26.78 -22.33
CA SER A 836 21.02 -26.24 -21.43
C SER A 836 22.13 -25.56 -22.22
N ILE A 837 22.38 -24.30 -21.94
CA ILE A 837 23.36 -23.44 -22.61
C ILE A 837 24.36 -22.97 -21.55
N GLN A 838 25.62 -23.34 -21.71
CA GLN A 838 26.71 -22.83 -20.89
C GLN A 838 27.36 -21.64 -21.60
N LEU A 839 27.45 -20.50 -20.90
CA LEU A 839 28.10 -19.28 -21.36
C LEU A 839 29.49 -19.17 -20.75
N GLU A 840 30.51 -19.00 -21.57
CA GLU A 840 31.88 -18.72 -21.15
C GLU A 840 32.08 -17.19 -21.13
N ILE A 841 32.32 -16.62 -19.95
CA ILE A 841 32.40 -15.20 -19.72
C ILE A 841 33.77 -14.90 -19.09
N PRO A 842 34.74 -14.28 -19.82
CA PRO A 842 36.08 -14.03 -19.32
C PRO A 842 36.16 -13.31 -18.00
N ALA A 843 35.21 -12.43 -17.73
CA ALA A 843 35.14 -11.69 -16.46
C ALA A 843 35.06 -12.61 -15.21
N PHE A 844 34.67 -13.87 -15.35
CA PHE A 844 34.63 -14.85 -14.24
C PHE A 844 36.04 -15.33 -13.83
N GLU A 845 37.09 -15.07 -14.61
CA GLU A 845 38.47 -15.31 -14.21
C GLU A 845 38.86 -14.45 -12.98
N ASP A 846 38.22 -13.29 -12.79
CA ASP A 846 38.32 -12.46 -11.61
C ASP A 846 36.95 -12.28 -10.95
N PRO A 847 36.57 -13.11 -9.94
CA PRO A 847 35.29 -13.04 -9.27
C PRO A 847 34.93 -11.64 -8.73
N ALA A 848 35.94 -10.84 -8.34
CA ALA A 848 35.71 -9.48 -7.86
C ALA A 848 35.02 -8.56 -8.90
N THR A 849 35.13 -8.90 -10.17
CA THR A 849 34.51 -8.14 -11.26
C THR A 849 33.06 -8.55 -11.53
N ILE A 850 32.58 -9.65 -10.94
CA ILE A 850 31.26 -10.27 -11.16
C ILE A 850 30.37 -10.08 -9.93
N VAL A 851 30.93 -10.26 -8.74
CA VAL A 851 30.22 -10.18 -7.48
C VAL A 851 29.73 -8.77 -7.20
N GLY A 852 28.53 -8.64 -6.61
CA GLY A 852 27.91 -7.36 -6.31
C GLY A 852 27.24 -6.69 -7.52
N ARG A 853 26.98 -7.44 -8.58
CA ARG A 853 26.42 -6.91 -9.84
C ARG A 853 25.11 -7.60 -10.23
N LEU A 854 24.30 -6.87 -10.95
CA LEU A 854 23.16 -7.39 -11.70
C LEU A 854 23.59 -7.59 -13.14
N HIS A 855 23.42 -8.79 -13.65
CA HIS A 855 23.76 -9.21 -15.01
C HIS A 855 22.50 -9.38 -15.83
N HIS A 856 22.36 -8.58 -16.88
CA HIS A 856 21.22 -8.62 -17.80
C HIS A 856 21.60 -9.41 -19.06
N LEU A 857 21.08 -10.60 -19.16
CA LEU A 857 21.22 -11.48 -20.31
C LEU A 857 20.04 -11.29 -21.27
N ARG A 858 20.32 -11.16 -22.55
CA ARG A 858 19.31 -11.09 -23.61
C ARG A 858 19.61 -12.09 -24.71
N ILE A 859 18.54 -12.72 -25.24
CA ILE A 859 18.57 -13.57 -26.43
C ILE A 859 17.63 -12.92 -27.44
N SER A 860 18.19 -12.25 -28.43
CA SER A 860 17.43 -11.57 -29.49
C SER A 860 17.02 -12.57 -30.59
N GLU A 861 15.96 -12.25 -31.36
CA GLU A 861 15.38 -13.08 -32.39
C GLU A 861 15.11 -14.53 -31.89
N ALA A 862 14.75 -14.65 -30.61
CA ALA A 862 14.58 -15.96 -29.96
C ALA A 862 13.49 -16.82 -30.65
N ASN A 863 12.46 -16.15 -31.20
CA ASN A 863 11.41 -16.81 -31.98
C ASN A 863 11.95 -17.63 -33.18
N ARG A 864 13.16 -17.35 -33.68
CA ARG A 864 13.81 -18.10 -34.75
C ARG A 864 14.66 -19.28 -34.26
N LEU A 865 14.92 -19.34 -32.97
CA LEU A 865 15.80 -20.35 -32.37
C LEU A 865 15.06 -21.62 -31.95
N PHE A 866 13.72 -21.60 -31.90
CA PHE A 866 12.91 -22.71 -31.41
C PHE A 866 12.13 -23.47 -32.51
N GLY A 867 12.51 -23.29 -33.80
CA GLY A 867 11.77 -23.84 -34.92
C GLY A 867 10.35 -23.33 -35.00
N ASP A 868 9.37 -24.26 -35.14
CA ASP A 868 7.94 -23.89 -35.20
C ASP A 868 7.29 -23.62 -33.84
N ALA A 869 8.06 -23.69 -32.74
CA ALA A 869 7.51 -23.48 -31.43
C ALA A 869 7.23 -21.97 -31.20
N PRO A 870 6.04 -21.60 -30.69
CA PRO A 870 5.75 -20.22 -30.40
C PRO A 870 6.68 -19.70 -29.29
N ALA A 871 7.41 -18.63 -29.58
CA ALA A 871 8.34 -17.96 -28.69
C ALA A 871 8.23 -16.44 -28.86
N ARG A 872 8.59 -15.70 -27.81
CA ARG A 872 8.78 -14.25 -27.91
C ARG A 872 10.00 -13.93 -28.77
N GLU A 873 10.05 -12.74 -29.35
CA GLU A 873 11.18 -12.27 -30.13
C GLU A 873 12.42 -12.04 -29.25
N LEU A 874 12.20 -11.56 -28.03
CA LEU A 874 13.25 -11.31 -27.04
C LEU A 874 12.99 -12.15 -25.80
N LEU A 875 14.03 -12.90 -25.37
CA LEU A 875 14.08 -13.51 -24.05
C LEU A 875 15.14 -12.79 -23.22
N GLU A 876 14.84 -12.52 -21.96
CA GLU A 876 15.73 -11.81 -21.06
C GLU A 876 15.68 -12.36 -19.64
N ALA A 877 16.81 -12.21 -18.96
CA ALA A 877 16.99 -12.62 -17.57
C ALA A 877 17.91 -11.64 -16.84
N TYR A 878 17.62 -11.39 -15.59
CA TYR A 878 18.38 -10.49 -14.73
C TYR A 878 18.95 -11.30 -13.56
N GLN A 879 20.23 -11.67 -13.63
CA GLN A 879 20.91 -12.47 -12.63
C GLN A 879 21.65 -11.57 -11.63
N THR A 880 21.27 -11.62 -10.37
CA THR A 880 22.02 -11.01 -9.25
C THR A 880 23.08 -11.97 -8.78
N VAL A 881 24.34 -11.53 -8.70
CA VAL A 881 25.48 -12.37 -8.29
C VAL A 881 26.14 -11.78 -7.05
N TRP A 882 26.16 -12.56 -5.98
CA TRP A 882 26.87 -12.24 -4.73
C TRP A 882 28.00 -13.24 -4.44
N SER A 883 27.97 -14.40 -5.08
CA SER A 883 28.97 -15.45 -4.93
C SER A 883 29.10 -16.24 -6.22
N VAL A 884 30.31 -16.76 -6.46
CA VAL A 884 30.64 -17.67 -7.55
C VAL A 884 31.05 -19.01 -6.92
N PRO A 885 30.65 -20.17 -7.47
CA PRO A 885 31.09 -21.48 -6.96
C PRO A 885 32.62 -21.62 -6.97
N GLU A 886 33.19 -22.29 -5.94
CA GLU A 886 34.64 -22.59 -5.86
C GLU A 886 35.12 -23.61 -6.93
#